data_0391da81ffdc4d5e31e6c8615e7b8f4b
#
_entry.id   0391da81ffdc4d5e31e6c8615e7b8f4b
#
_cell.length_a   1.000
_cell.length_b   1.000
_cell.length_c   1.000
_cell.angle_alpha   90.00
_cell.angle_beta   90.00
_cell.angle_gamma   90.00
#
_symmetry.space_group_name_H-M   'P 1'
#
loop_
_entity.id
_entity.type
_entity.pdbx_description
1 polymer ?
#
loop_
_entity_poly.entity_id
_entity_poly.type
_entity_poly.pdbx_seq_one_letter_code
_entity_poly.pdbx_strand_id
1 'polypeptide(L)'
;MQSMSTQESNVTPAAQSQAVTQLARDMKLFDITMVGVGAMIGAGIFALTGIAAGIAGPALILAFCLNGLLTFCTAMVYAEVGSAIPAAGGGYLWARFGLPGPCAFLAGWMDWLAHAVAGSLYAVIFGAYFVWGLQQIFGLGVPPTGAEHGDLGTLFGLPAWPFAKVLTVFICIAFIYINYRGSSETGKAGNIITVAKVIVIAIFIISGLVAMLQGGAHETASDPTVGARFAPFMPNGFTGVLVAMGLTFIAFEGYEIIVQAGEEVENPRRNIPKAVFLSLLIVIPIYILVAIVSLGALTIPQAVLDANPLWESNETWRYLAGLGETGVAVAANAFMPWGTGAILLVIGAVLSTMSALNATTFSSTRVSFAMGRDHYLPKAMASISPKTRTPVMALLASGVLITVVAVTLPVEKVAAATCVMFLLVFAAVNIASITIRRKYGDKLRYGYVVPLFPLIPIVAAVGQLAIAVFLFIAESLSMAITGGWMAIGLLIYYLYSQRQEHEYRASAVLFEESPPPTSAPQRLLVPVANPDTTAPLIEVASRLATIDETEVTALHVVGIPEQLPYASAERFTRDGRSVVDQAINQARRQGLATSGLLRLSRSPGQSIVETIRERNITTLVMGWGGPRRARSVRSLVIGTEIDHVLRNADANTIVLRGDLPEDPKHIVIPAANPKQSRYAVAVAEAVASPGSRIELLHIVRHEKDAESSQSALMAGIFGEEMADRTSVATQRKRIEVSVRTIVSTHVIPSIIEATSLADLVVLGSAKETWLQRKSFTALHTTVASRYDGPLLLVKLRSGRARFATQQVVDFFLSREPEA
;
A
#
# COMPACT_ATOMS: atom_id res chain seq x y z
N MET A 1 -49.67 -48.93 3.28
CA MET A 1 -48.48 -49.77 3.31
C MET A 1 -47.87 -49.76 1.93
N GLN A 2 -46.84 -48.94 1.75
CA GLN A 2 -45.69 -49.18 0.89
C GLN A 2 -44.79 -47.95 0.98
N SER A 3 -43.60 -48.18 1.45
CA SER A 3 -42.52 -47.25 1.75
C SER A 3 -41.97 -46.64 0.50
N MET A 4 -41.93 -45.29 0.43
CA MET A 4 -41.07 -44.55 -0.50
C MET A 4 -39.71 -44.27 0.20
N SER A 5 -38.71 -44.95 -0.26
CA SER A 5 -37.32 -44.77 0.12
C SER A 5 -36.81 -43.44 -0.41
N THR A 6 -36.47 -42.54 0.47
CA THR A 6 -35.67 -41.35 0.20
C THR A 6 -34.21 -41.76 -0.10
N GLN A 7 -33.76 -41.59 -1.33
CA GLN A 7 -32.36 -41.62 -1.68
C GLN A 7 -31.69 -40.36 -1.11
N GLU A 8 -30.97 -40.53 -0.03
CA GLU A 8 -29.94 -39.54 0.41
C GLU A 8 -28.81 -39.54 -0.61
N SER A 9 -28.68 -38.43 -1.33
CA SER A 9 -27.54 -38.14 -2.16
C SER A 9 -26.30 -37.93 -1.26
N ASN A 10 -25.35 -38.85 -1.36
CA ASN A 10 -24.02 -38.77 -0.79
C ASN A 10 -23.31 -37.52 -1.37
N VAL A 11 -23.45 -36.40 -0.69
CA VAL A 11 -22.54 -35.25 -0.86
C VAL A 11 -21.32 -35.53 0.01
N THR A 12 -20.22 -35.85 -0.63
CA THR A 12 -18.90 -35.98 -0.01
C THR A 12 -18.57 -34.69 0.74
N PRO A 13 -18.22 -34.69 2.03
CA PRO A 13 -17.82 -33.49 2.74
C PRO A 13 -16.32 -33.24 2.46
N ALA A 14 -16.04 -32.72 1.28
CA ALA A 14 -14.72 -32.24 0.93
C ALA A 14 -14.73 -30.70 0.90
N ALA A 15 -14.75 -30.11 2.07
CA ALA A 15 -14.20 -28.79 2.41
C ALA A 15 -14.54 -28.53 3.89
N GLN A 16 -13.86 -29.19 4.80
CA GLN A 16 -13.70 -28.61 6.13
C GLN A 16 -13.06 -27.23 5.93
N SER A 17 -13.89 -26.18 6.03
CA SER A 17 -13.42 -24.81 6.09
C SER A 17 -12.39 -24.75 7.22
N GLN A 18 -11.11 -24.64 6.89
CA GLN A 18 -10.11 -24.25 7.87
C GLN A 18 -10.59 -22.89 8.41
N ALA A 19 -11.15 -22.90 9.59
CA ALA A 19 -11.52 -21.70 10.31
C ALA A 19 -10.26 -20.84 10.36
N VAL A 20 -10.23 -19.75 9.60
CA VAL A 20 -9.14 -18.79 9.59
C VAL A 20 -9.06 -18.26 11.02
N THR A 21 -8.05 -18.67 11.75
CA THR A 21 -7.82 -18.27 13.13
C THR A 21 -7.59 -16.77 13.14
N GLN A 22 -8.59 -15.99 13.55
CA GLN A 22 -8.49 -14.54 13.66
C GLN A 22 -7.73 -14.17 14.92
N LEU A 23 -7.02 -13.03 14.89
CA LEU A 23 -6.38 -12.46 16.07
C LEU A 23 -7.45 -11.99 17.06
N ALA A 24 -7.17 -12.10 18.38
CA ALA A 24 -8.07 -11.64 19.42
C ALA A 24 -8.15 -10.09 19.42
N ARG A 25 -9.34 -9.50 19.55
CA ARG A 25 -9.57 -8.04 19.64
C ARG A 25 -9.84 -7.65 21.07
N ASP A 26 -8.79 -7.51 21.87
CA ASP A 26 -8.87 -7.25 23.32
C ASP A 26 -8.06 -6.02 23.79
N MET A 27 -7.32 -5.35 22.89
CA MET A 27 -6.51 -4.17 23.23
C MET A 27 -7.39 -2.91 23.35
N LYS A 28 -7.45 -2.33 24.57
CA LYS A 28 -8.16 -1.07 24.86
C LYS A 28 -7.30 0.16 24.55
N LEU A 29 -7.90 1.36 24.64
CA LEU A 29 -7.20 2.62 24.39
C LEU A 29 -5.92 2.78 25.20
N PHE A 30 -5.94 2.41 26.50
CA PHE A 30 -4.76 2.49 27.37
C PHE A 30 -3.65 1.56 26.88
N ASP A 31 -4.00 0.30 26.57
CA ASP A 31 -3.04 -0.71 26.15
C ASP A 31 -2.31 -0.29 24.87
N ILE A 32 -3.08 0.14 23.85
CA ILE A 32 -2.49 0.53 22.58
C ILE A 32 -1.73 1.86 22.65
N THR A 33 -2.12 2.77 23.56
CA THR A 33 -1.34 3.99 23.84
C THR A 33 0.00 3.63 24.49
N MET A 34 -0.01 2.69 25.44
CA MET A 34 1.22 2.23 26.11
C MET A 34 2.14 1.47 25.16
N VAL A 35 1.59 0.76 24.17
CA VAL A 35 2.39 0.17 23.09
C VAL A 35 3.12 1.25 22.30
N GLY A 36 2.44 2.31 21.88
CA GLY A 36 3.05 3.43 21.16
C GLY A 36 4.11 4.17 21.98
N VAL A 37 3.76 4.57 23.21
CA VAL A 37 4.71 5.22 24.15
C VAL A 37 5.90 4.28 24.43
N GLY A 38 5.60 3.00 24.62
CA GLY A 38 6.59 1.96 24.91
C GLY A 38 7.57 1.72 23.78
N ALA A 39 7.12 1.82 22.55
CA ALA A 39 7.94 1.69 21.37
C ALA A 39 8.80 2.95 21.13
N MET A 40 8.21 4.14 21.18
CA MET A 40 8.91 5.40 20.99
C MET A 40 9.98 5.65 22.05
N ILE A 41 9.64 5.54 23.35
CA ILE A 41 10.62 5.68 24.43
C ILE A 41 11.50 4.42 24.47
N GLY A 42 12.36 4.29 23.50
CA GLY A 42 13.38 3.24 23.39
C GLY A 42 14.75 3.71 23.86
N ALA A 43 15.80 3.09 23.31
CA ALA A 43 17.18 3.50 23.58
C ALA A 43 17.55 4.86 23.01
N GLY A 44 16.83 5.34 21.99
CA GLY A 44 17.17 6.56 21.26
C GLY A 44 17.34 7.79 22.13
N ILE A 45 16.43 7.98 23.10
CA ILE A 45 16.51 9.16 24.00
C ILE A 45 17.69 9.05 24.98
N PHE A 46 18.10 7.86 25.37
CA PHE A 46 19.22 7.69 26.30
C PHE A 46 20.58 7.72 25.57
N ALA A 47 20.70 7.05 24.44
CA ALA A 47 21.97 6.87 23.74
C ALA A 47 22.22 8.00 22.72
N LEU A 48 21.21 8.37 21.92
CA LEU A 48 21.42 9.32 20.81
C LEU A 48 21.42 10.78 21.26
N THR A 49 20.87 11.11 22.44
CA THR A 49 20.86 12.48 22.96
C THR A 49 22.29 13.02 23.16
N GLY A 50 23.22 12.20 23.70
CA GLY A 50 24.63 12.60 23.86
C GLY A 50 25.31 12.82 22.50
N ILE A 51 25.19 11.86 21.61
CA ILE A 51 25.81 11.92 20.27
C ILE A 51 25.25 13.11 19.48
N ALA A 52 23.93 13.29 19.46
CA ALA A 52 23.27 14.37 18.74
C ALA A 52 23.55 15.75 19.35
N ALA A 53 23.82 15.84 20.67
CA ALA A 53 24.31 17.06 21.31
C ALA A 53 25.66 17.51 20.73
N GLY A 54 26.56 16.59 20.46
CA GLY A 54 27.84 16.90 19.80
C GLY A 54 27.70 17.46 18.39
N ILE A 55 26.64 17.04 17.68
CA ILE A 55 26.36 17.44 16.30
C ILE A 55 25.64 18.80 16.24
N ALA A 56 24.58 18.99 17.04
CA ALA A 56 23.75 20.21 16.99
C ALA A 56 24.13 21.25 18.06
N GLY A 57 24.88 20.87 19.09
CA GLY A 57 25.04 21.69 20.27
C GLY A 57 23.70 21.82 21.06
N PRO A 58 23.48 22.94 21.74
CA PRO A 58 22.20 23.22 22.40
C PRO A 58 20.99 23.22 21.47
N ALA A 59 21.17 23.44 20.16
CA ALA A 59 20.12 23.37 19.17
C ALA A 59 19.58 21.95 18.94
N LEU A 60 20.06 20.93 19.65
CA LEU A 60 19.40 19.62 19.76
C LEU A 60 17.93 19.76 20.19
N ILE A 61 17.62 20.72 21.03
CA ILE A 61 16.25 21.04 21.45
C ILE A 61 15.39 21.40 20.23
N LEU A 62 15.93 22.23 19.33
CA LEU A 62 15.25 22.58 18.06
C LEU A 62 15.10 21.37 17.16
N ALA A 63 16.11 20.48 17.08
CA ALA A 63 16.05 19.25 16.30
C ALA A 63 14.89 18.34 16.80
N PHE A 64 14.73 18.17 18.11
CA PHE A 64 13.59 17.40 18.66
C PHE A 64 12.24 18.10 18.43
N CYS A 65 12.14 19.42 18.54
CA CYS A 65 10.92 20.16 18.22
C CYS A 65 10.50 19.97 16.74
N LEU A 66 11.46 20.11 15.81
CA LEU A 66 11.20 19.97 14.38
C LEU A 66 10.85 18.53 13.99
N ASN A 67 11.56 17.53 14.55
CA ASN A 67 11.21 16.12 14.40
C ASN A 67 9.82 15.81 14.96
N GLY A 68 9.49 16.33 16.13
CA GLY A 68 8.16 16.19 16.72
C GLY A 68 7.06 16.76 15.82
N LEU A 69 7.27 17.93 15.24
CA LEU A 69 6.33 18.55 14.31
C LEU A 69 6.16 17.73 13.02
N LEU A 70 7.27 17.27 12.43
CA LEU A 70 7.26 16.45 11.22
C LEU A 70 6.57 15.10 11.47
N THR A 71 6.89 14.46 12.59
CA THR A 71 6.26 13.22 13.03
C THR A 71 4.78 13.41 13.28
N PHE A 72 4.35 14.53 13.90
CA PHE A 72 2.94 14.83 14.14
C PHE A 72 2.15 14.95 12.83
N CYS A 73 2.73 15.56 11.77
CA CYS A 73 2.11 15.61 10.44
C CYS A 73 1.89 14.21 9.85
N THR A 74 2.89 13.33 9.95
CA THR A 74 2.77 11.94 9.48
C THR A 74 1.80 11.12 10.34
N ALA A 75 1.83 11.33 11.64
CA ALA A 75 0.93 10.65 12.58
C ALA A 75 -0.55 10.97 12.32
N MET A 76 -0.88 12.20 11.87
CA MET A 76 -2.22 12.53 11.40
C MET A 76 -2.64 11.62 10.22
N VAL A 77 -1.73 11.34 9.29
CA VAL A 77 -1.99 10.43 8.15
C VAL A 77 -2.18 9.00 8.65
N TYR A 78 -1.34 8.53 9.57
CA TYR A 78 -1.47 7.22 10.19
C TYR A 78 -2.78 7.06 10.97
N ALA A 79 -3.20 8.11 11.68
CA ALA A 79 -4.49 8.13 12.38
C ALA A 79 -5.69 8.06 11.42
N GLU A 80 -5.63 8.77 10.29
CA GLU A 80 -6.67 8.74 9.26
C GLU A 80 -6.76 7.35 8.63
N VAL A 81 -5.67 6.91 7.98
CA VAL A 81 -5.69 5.67 7.19
C VAL A 81 -5.81 4.45 8.09
N GLY A 82 -5.15 4.45 9.26
CA GLY A 82 -5.24 3.37 10.23
C GLY A 82 -6.63 3.19 10.84
N SER A 83 -7.37 4.28 11.03
CA SER A 83 -8.76 4.20 11.48
C SER A 83 -9.72 3.67 10.41
N ALA A 84 -9.42 3.95 9.14
CA ALA A 84 -10.23 3.51 8.01
C ALA A 84 -9.93 2.07 7.58
N ILE A 85 -8.66 1.68 7.69
CA ILE A 85 -8.12 0.38 7.26
C ILE A 85 -7.30 -0.24 8.40
N PRO A 86 -7.95 -0.72 9.47
CA PRO A 86 -7.27 -1.31 10.61
C PRO A 86 -6.90 -2.78 10.31
N ALA A 87 -5.75 -2.99 9.67
CA ALA A 87 -5.27 -4.31 9.30
C ALA A 87 -3.77 -4.46 9.62
N ALA A 88 -3.33 -5.70 9.89
CA ALA A 88 -1.93 -6.00 10.14
C ALA A 88 -1.05 -5.66 8.92
N GLY A 89 0.13 -5.10 9.18
CA GLY A 89 1.08 -4.66 8.14
C GLY A 89 1.09 -3.14 7.91
N GLY A 90 0.19 -2.38 8.54
CA GLY A 90 0.25 -0.91 8.66
C GLY A 90 0.69 -0.17 7.39
N GLY A 91 1.82 0.55 7.47
CA GLY A 91 2.36 1.37 6.38
C GLY A 91 2.59 0.62 5.07
N TYR A 92 3.09 -0.61 5.12
CA TYR A 92 3.24 -1.47 3.95
C TYR A 92 1.90 -1.70 3.23
N LEU A 93 0.86 -2.05 3.99
CA LEU A 93 -0.45 -2.33 3.41
C LEU A 93 -1.01 -1.11 2.68
N TRP A 94 -0.87 0.09 3.26
CA TRP A 94 -1.34 1.31 2.64
C TRP A 94 -0.52 1.72 1.42
N ALA A 95 0.80 1.50 1.47
CA ALA A 95 1.64 1.67 0.29
C ALA A 95 1.16 0.78 -0.87
N ARG A 96 0.72 -0.44 -0.58
CA ARG A 96 0.15 -1.36 -1.58
C ARG A 96 -1.17 -0.86 -2.19
N PHE A 97 -2.01 -0.16 -1.41
CA PHE A 97 -3.25 0.44 -1.92
C PHE A 97 -3.04 1.70 -2.74
N GLY A 98 -2.02 2.48 -2.36
CA GLY A 98 -1.81 3.81 -2.90
C GLY A 98 -0.70 3.94 -3.93
N LEU A 99 0.22 2.97 -4.03
CA LEU A 99 1.42 3.06 -4.86
C LEU A 99 1.50 1.91 -5.89
N PRO A 100 2.27 2.09 -6.98
CA PRO A 100 2.58 1.01 -7.93
C PRO A 100 3.29 -0.17 -7.27
N GLY A 101 3.10 -1.40 -7.81
CA GLY A 101 3.61 -2.65 -7.24
C GLY A 101 5.08 -2.64 -6.77
N PRO A 102 6.06 -2.19 -7.59
CA PRO A 102 7.46 -2.09 -7.17
C PRO A 102 7.68 -1.17 -5.97
N CYS A 103 7.01 0.01 -5.94
CA CYS A 103 7.11 0.96 -4.84
C CYS A 103 6.45 0.42 -3.56
N ALA A 104 5.30 -0.24 -3.71
CA ALA A 104 4.60 -0.88 -2.60
C ALA A 104 5.43 -2.02 -1.99
N PHE A 105 6.04 -2.85 -2.85
CA PHE A 105 6.97 -3.89 -2.40
C PHE A 105 8.16 -3.29 -1.65
N LEU A 106 8.81 -2.27 -2.23
CA LEU A 106 9.94 -1.61 -1.58
C LEU A 106 9.56 -0.99 -0.24
N ALA A 107 8.39 -0.38 -0.11
CA ALA A 107 7.94 0.16 1.16
C ALA A 107 7.87 -0.93 2.23
N GLY A 108 7.28 -2.11 1.94
CA GLY A 108 7.24 -3.23 2.86
C GLY A 108 8.61 -3.85 3.13
N TRP A 109 9.45 -3.98 2.10
CA TRP A 109 10.80 -4.53 2.20
C TRP A 109 11.70 -3.67 3.08
N MET A 110 11.59 -2.34 2.95
CA MET A 110 12.31 -1.38 3.79
C MET A 110 11.75 -1.32 5.20
N ASP A 111 10.42 -1.35 5.36
CA ASP A 111 9.74 -1.35 6.66
C ASP A 111 10.13 -2.58 7.50
N TRP A 112 10.21 -3.76 6.86
CA TRP A 112 10.68 -4.98 7.52
C TRP A 112 12.11 -4.86 8.04
N LEU A 113 13.05 -4.43 7.18
CA LEU A 113 14.44 -4.26 7.59
C LEU A 113 14.59 -3.14 8.62
N ALA A 114 13.93 -2.00 8.43
CA ALA A 114 14.01 -0.85 9.32
C ALA A 114 13.67 -1.24 10.76
N HIS A 115 12.55 -1.94 10.97
CA HIS A 115 12.19 -2.48 12.29
C HIS A 115 13.17 -3.52 12.82
N ALA A 116 13.73 -4.39 11.96
CA ALA A 116 14.73 -5.36 12.38
C ALA A 116 16.04 -4.67 12.80
N VAL A 117 16.49 -3.66 12.04
CA VAL A 117 17.70 -2.88 12.34
C VAL A 117 17.48 -2.02 13.59
N ALA A 118 16.30 -1.41 13.78
CA ALA A 118 15.94 -0.74 15.03
C ALA A 118 16.00 -1.70 16.23
N GLY A 119 15.46 -2.91 16.08
CA GLY A 119 15.55 -3.94 17.10
C GLY A 119 17.00 -4.31 17.44
N SER A 120 17.88 -4.39 16.45
CA SER A 120 19.31 -4.66 16.68
C SER A 120 19.99 -3.54 17.47
N LEU A 121 19.67 -2.27 17.19
CA LEU A 121 20.14 -1.12 17.94
C LEU A 121 19.73 -1.23 19.42
N TYR A 122 18.47 -1.54 19.70
CA TYR A 122 18.00 -1.68 21.09
C TYR A 122 18.66 -2.85 21.82
N ALA A 123 18.93 -3.95 21.14
CA ALA A 123 19.62 -5.09 21.71
C ALA A 123 21.10 -4.78 22.08
N VAL A 124 21.81 -4.04 21.21
CA VAL A 124 23.19 -3.63 21.48
C VAL A 124 23.26 -2.66 22.65
N ILE A 125 22.40 -1.66 22.67
CA ILE A 125 22.33 -0.68 23.77
C ILE A 125 21.94 -1.35 25.08
N PHE A 126 21.05 -2.36 25.06
CA PHE A 126 20.76 -3.18 26.24
C PHE A 126 22.05 -3.82 26.80
N GLY A 127 22.85 -4.44 25.94
CA GLY A 127 24.11 -5.08 26.35
C GLY A 127 25.10 -4.08 26.98
N ALA A 128 25.26 -2.91 26.35
CA ALA A 128 26.14 -1.84 26.84
C ALA A 128 25.69 -1.29 28.20
N TYR A 129 24.41 -0.91 28.35
CA TYR A 129 23.89 -0.40 29.62
C TYR A 129 23.87 -1.44 30.74
N PHE A 130 23.62 -2.69 30.41
CA PHE A 130 23.65 -3.75 31.39
C PHE A 130 25.08 -3.96 31.94
N VAL A 131 26.08 -3.99 31.08
CA VAL A 131 27.50 -4.08 31.47
C VAL A 131 27.90 -2.85 32.28
N TRP A 132 27.56 -1.66 31.83
CA TRP A 132 27.81 -0.42 32.56
C TRP A 132 27.16 -0.42 33.96
N GLY A 133 25.95 -0.94 34.07
CA GLY A 133 25.28 -1.14 35.34
C GLY A 133 26.00 -2.08 36.29
N LEU A 134 26.54 -3.19 35.77
CA LEU A 134 27.38 -4.11 36.59
C LEU A 134 28.65 -3.42 37.09
N GLN A 135 29.28 -2.59 36.28
CA GLN A 135 30.48 -1.83 36.68
C GLN A 135 30.17 -0.79 37.77
N GLN A 136 29.08 -0.02 37.58
CA GLN A 136 28.72 1.09 38.50
C GLN A 136 28.07 0.62 39.82
N ILE A 137 27.18 -0.38 39.73
CA ILE A 137 26.38 -0.81 40.90
C ILE A 137 27.16 -1.81 41.77
N PHE A 138 27.87 -2.74 41.13
CA PHE A 138 28.52 -3.82 41.82
C PHE A 138 30.06 -3.71 41.87
N GLY A 139 30.65 -2.67 41.25
CA GLY A 139 32.08 -2.46 41.21
C GLY A 139 32.85 -3.59 40.50
N LEU A 140 32.22 -4.30 39.56
CA LEU A 140 32.78 -5.46 38.89
C LEU A 140 33.78 -5.15 37.76
N GLY A 141 34.18 -3.89 37.63
CA GLY A 141 35.12 -3.45 36.60
C GLY A 141 35.35 -1.94 36.59
N VAL A 142 36.01 -1.45 35.55
CA VAL A 142 36.26 0.01 35.35
C VAL A 142 35.36 0.49 34.24
N PRO A 143 34.47 1.49 34.50
CA PRO A 143 33.64 2.06 33.49
C PRO A 143 34.44 2.82 32.41
N PRO A 144 33.84 3.10 31.25
CA PRO A 144 34.49 3.84 30.18
C PRO A 144 34.89 5.25 30.64
N THR A 145 36.06 5.68 30.25
CA THR A 145 36.58 7.02 30.59
C THR A 145 36.13 8.12 29.63
N GLY A 146 35.42 7.74 28.54
CA GLY A 146 34.99 8.66 27.47
C GLY A 146 36.12 9.10 26.53
N ALA A 147 37.29 8.46 26.62
CA ALA A 147 38.44 8.81 25.77
C ALA A 147 38.33 8.29 24.34
N GLU A 148 37.66 7.14 24.15
CA GLU A 148 37.46 6.51 22.84
C GLU A 148 35.96 6.16 22.63
N HIS A 149 35.47 6.45 21.43
CA HIS A 149 34.12 6.06 21.04
C HIS A 149 33.97 4.54 21.01
N GLY A 150 32.94 4.01 21.71
CA GLY A 150 32.67 2.57 21.76
C GLY A 150 33.46 1.77 22.78
N ASP A 151 34.31 2.42 23.60
CA ASP A 151 34.95 1.81 24.75
C ASP A 151 33.90 1.56 25.85
N LEU A 152 33.71 0.30 26.24
CA LEU A 152 32.86 -0.10 27.37
C LEU A 152 33.63 -0.34 28.66
N GLY A 153 34.91 -0.03 28.68
CA GLY A 153 35.80 -0.28 29.83
C GLY A 153 36.12 -1.75 30.03
N THR A 154 36.33 -2.15 31.30
CA THR A 154 36.63 -3.53 31.66
C THR A 154 35.55 -4.14 32.56
N LEU A 155 35.36 -5.45 32.48
CA LEU A 155 34.53 -6.25 33.37
C LEU A 155 35.35 -7.47 33.81
N PHE A 156 35.45 -7.73 35.12
CA PHE A 156 36.32 -8.78 35.69
C PHE A 156 37.79 -8.73 35.23
N GLY A 157 38.31 -7.51 34.92
CA GLY A 157 39.70 -7.34 34.42
C GLY A 157 39.89 -7.65 32.93
N LEU A 158 38.81 -7.97 32.19
CA LEU A 158 38.84 -8.23 30.75
C LEU A 158 38.09 -7.11 30.01
N PRO A 159 38.34 -6.87 28.70
CA PRO A 159 37.54 -5.97 27.90
C PRO A 159 36.06 -6.27 28.02
N ALA A 160 35.22 -5.21 28.21
CA ALA A 160 33.79 -5.38 28.50
C ALA A 160 32.94 -5.68 27.23
N TRP A 161 33.42 -5.35 26.02
CA TRP A 161 32.67 -5.51 24.77
C TRP A 161 32.22 -6.96 24.42
N PRO A 162 32.99 -8.04 24.71
CA PRO A 162 32.52 -9.40 24.45
C PRO A 162 31.35 -9.80 25.34
N PHE A 163 31.34 -9.34 26.59
CA PHE A 163 30.25 -9.59 27.54
C PHE A 163 28.97 -8.86 27.07
N ALA A 164 29.11 -7.63 26.62
CA ALA A 164 27.97 -6.86 26.05
C ALA A 164 27.39 -7.58 24.81
N LYS A 165 28.21 -8.11 23.91
CA LYS A 165 27.75 -8.87 22.73
C LYS A 165 27.04 -10.17 23.11
N VAL A 166 27.55 -10.92 24.10
CA VAL A 166 26.86 -12.14 24.60
C VAL A 166 25.50 -11.79 25.16
N LEU A 167 25.39 -10.71 25.94
CA LEU A 167 24.10 -10.22 26.47
C LEU A 167 23.16 -9.76 25.34
N THR A 168 23.68 -9.11 24.32
CA THR A 168 22.93 -8.72 23.13
C THR A 168 22.29 -9.93 22.43
N VAL A 169 23.05 -11.00 22.21
CA VAL A 169 22.54 -12.24 21.60
C VAL A 169 21.51 -12.89 22.52
N PHE A 170 21.81 -12.96 23.81
CA PHE A 170 20.88 -13.52 24.81
C PHE A 170 19.53 -12.81 24.80
N ILE A 171 19.52 -11.48 24.82
CA ILE A 171 18.27 -10.72 24.85
C ILE A 171 17.49 -10.87 23.54
N CYS A 172 18.16 -10.93 22.39
CA CYS A 172 17.50 -11.22 21.10
C CYS A 172 16.78 -12.58 21.14
N ILE A 173 17.47 -13.62 21.58
CA ILE A 173 16.87 -14.98 21.69
C ILE A 173 15.71 -14.98 22.69
N ALA A 174 15.85 -14.28 23.82
CA ALA A 174 14.78 -14.17 24.82
C ALA A 174 13.51 -13.54 24.22
N PHE A 175 13.63 -12.43 23.46
CA PHE A 175 12.47 -11.78 22.86
C PHE A 175 11.90 -12.52 21.65
N ILE A 176 12.71 -13.25 20.89
CA ILE A 176 12.21 -14.19 19.87
C ILE A 176 11.35 -15.26 20.57
N TYR A 177 11.80 -15.82 21.70
CA TYR A 177 11.05 -16.81 22.45
C TYR A 177 9.77 -16.25 23.07
N ILE A 178 9.81 -15.03 23.63
CA ILE A 178 8.63 -14.36 24.21
C ILE A 178 7.58 -14.13 23.12
N ASN A 179 7.97 -13.60 21.95
CA ASN A 179 7.07 -13.39 20.81
C ASN A 179 6.53 -14.70 20.22
N TYR A 180 7.30 -15.81 20.31
CA TYR A 180 6.83 -17.14 19.94
C TYR A 180 5.71 -17.63 20.85
N ARG A 181 5.76 -17.33 22.17
CA ARG A 181 4.75 -17.74 23.16
C ARG A 181 3.38 -17.04 22.93
N GLY A 182 3.36 -15.88 22.29
CA GLY A 182 2.14 -15.17 21.92
C GLY A 182 1.97 -13.79 22.55
N SER A 183 1.07 -12.96 22.00
CA SER A 183 0.94 -11.53 22.31
C SER A 183 0.16 -11.21 23.60
N SER A 184 -0.66 -12.13 24.10
CA SER A 184 -1.55 -11.84 25.24
C SER A 184 -0.83 -11.68 26.60
N GLU A 185 0.27 -12.39 26.80
CA GLU A 185 1.10 -12.24 28.01
C GLU A 185 2.00 -10.99 27.92
N THR A 186 2.35 -10.58 26.70
CA THR A 186 3.25 -9.47 26.40
C THR A 186 2.58 -8.10 26.68
N GLY A 187 1.26 -7.97 26.51
CA GLY A 187 0.54 -6.71 26.65
C GLY A 187 0.54 -6.15 28.09
N LYS A 188 0.19 -6.94 29.08
CA LYS A 188 0.14 -6.49 30.49
C LYS A 188 1.53 -6.17 31.04
N ALA A 189 2.51 -7.06 30.78
CA ALA A 189 3.90 -6.83 31.16
C ALA A 189 4.47 -5.59 30.46
N GLY A 190 4.19 -5.42 29.16
CA GLY A 190 4.59 -4.25 28.40
C GLY A 190 4.06 -2.94 28.98
N ASN A 191 2.79 -2.88 29.40
CA ASN A 191 2.20 -1.71 30.03
C ASN A 191 2.92 -1.32 31.34
N ILE A 192 3.21 -2.30 32.20
CA ILE A 192 3.92 -2.07 33.47
C ILE A 192 5.33 -1.51 33.20
N ILE A 193 6.06 -2.12 32.28
CA ILE A 193 7.41 -1.69 31.88
C ILE A 193 7.35 -0.26 31.33
N THR A 194 6.36 0.06 30.48
CA THR A 194 6.21 1.39 29.90
C THR A 194 5.90 2.45 30.96
N VAL A 195 5.02 2.17 31.89
CA VAL A 195 4.71 3.09 33.00
C VAL A 195 5.94 3.27 33.90
N ALA A 196 6.65 2.19 34.24
CA ALA A 196 7.84 2.27 35.09
C ALA A 196 8.94 3.15 34.47
N LYS A 197 9.24 2.98 33.15
CA LYS A 197 10.26 3.81 32.51
C LYS A 197 9.84 5.28 32.37
N VAL A 198 8.55 5.57 32.12
CA VAL A 198 8.05 6.95 32.08
C VAL A 198 8.23 7.61 33.47
N ILE A 199 7.98 6.88 34.53
CA ILE A 199 8.21 7.36 35.92
C ILE A 199 9.71 7.68 36.13
N VAL A 200 10.62 6.77 35.71
CA VAL A 200 12.06 7.00 35.84
C VAL A 200 12.51 8.25 35.07
N ILE A 201 12.03 8.44 33.86
CA ILE A 201 12.33 9.63 33.06
C ILE A 201 11.73 10.89 33.70
N ALA A 202 10.54 10.81 34.23
CA ALA A 202 9.92 11.93 34.92
C ALA A 202 10.75 12.35 36.16
N ILE A 203 11.24 11.39 36.96
CA ILE A 203 12.16 11.64 38.06
C ILE A 203 13.44 12.33 37.56
N PHE A 204 14.05 11.84 36.47
CA PHE A 204 15.21 12.47 35.86
C PHE A 204 14.95 13.92 35.45
N ILE A 205 13.84 14.17 34.75
CA ILE A 205 13.46 15.51 34.31
C ILE A 205 13.24 16.45 35.50
N ILE A 206 12.46 16.00 36.47
CA ILE A 206 12.16 16.82 37.68
C ILE A 206 13.44 17.14 38.44
N SER A 207 14.30 16.13 38.68
CA SER A 207 15.56 16.34 39.39
C SER A 207 16.49 17.32 38.67
N GLY A 208 16.60 17.19 37.35
CA GLY A 208 17.41 18.11 36.54
C GLY A 208 16.83 19.53 36.49
N LEU A 209 15.51 19.70 36.37
CA LEU A 209 14.88 21.02 36.46
C LEU A 209 15.13 21.67 37.81
N VAL A 210 15.03 20.92 38.93
CA VAL A 210 15.36 21.41 40.26
C VAL A 210 16.82 21.83 40.35
N ALA A 211 17.76 21.01 39.82
CA ALA A 211 19.17 21.35 39.79
C ALA A 211 19.44 22.62 38.97
N MET A 212 18.76 22.79 37.83
CA MET A 212 18.88 24.02 37.01
C MET A 212 18.36 25.26 37.78
N LEU A 213 17.24 25.12 38.54
CA LEU A 213 16.70 26.22 39.35
C LEU A 213 17.60 26.57 40.53
N GLN A 214 18.42 25.65 41.00
CA GLN A 214 19.38 25.86 42.10
C GLN A 214 20.75 26.37 41.60
N GLY A 215 20.90 26.71 40.31
CA GLY A 215 22.15 27.21 39.71
C GLY A 215 23.06 26.16 39.11
N GLY A 216 22.65 24.91 39.06
CA GLY A 216 23.44 23.76 38.65
C GLY A 216 23.91 22.89 39.81
N ALA A 217 24.49 21.73 39.55
CA ALA A 217 24.72 20.67 40.55
C ALA A 217 25.67 21.02 41.68
N HIS A 218 26.56 22.01 41.51
CA HIS A 218 27.39 22.64 42.58
C HIS A 218 27.95 23.96 42.07
N GLU A 219 27.53 25.07 42.64
CA GLU A 219 28.15 26.40 42.39
C GLU A 219 29.54 26.46 43.02
N THR A 220 30.55 26.35 42.21
CA THR A 220 31.85 26.96 42.46
C THR A 220 31.87 28.27 41.73
N ALA A 221 32.68 29.26 42.20
CA ALA A 221 32.74 30.62 41.63
C ALA A 221 33.16 30.69 40.14
N SER A 222 33.45 29.54 39.54
CA SER A 222 33.79 29.33 38.12
C SER A 222 32.70 28.64 37.29
N ASP A 223 31.54 28.28 37.89
CA ASP A 223 30.48 27.59 37.12
C ASP A 223 29.68 28.57 36.25
N PRO A 224 29.48 28.28 34.94
CA PRO A 224 28.67 29.14 34.10
C PRO A 224 27.21 29.10 34.51
N THR A 225 26.54 30.23 34.40
CA THR A 225 25.11 30.29 34.60
C THR A 225 24.39 29.27 33.67
N VAL A 226 23.25 28.73 34.11
CA VAL A 226 22.44 27.78 33.31
C VAL A 226 22.17 28.31 31.90
N GLY A 227 21.94 29.63 31.75
CA GLY A 227 21.75 30.30 30.45
C GLY A 227 22.98 30.24 29.55
N ALA A 228 24.16 30.35 30.11
CA ALA A 228 25.42 30.28 29.35
C ALA A 228 25.67 28.91 28.71
N ARG A 229 25.17 27.84 29.33
CA ARG A 229 25.26 26.44 28.80
C ARG A 229 24.51 26.24 27.50
N PHE A 230 23.61 27.15 27.14
CA PHE A 230 22.89 27.16 25.86
C PHE A 230 23.50 28.14 24.83
N ALA A 231 24.66 28.70 25.09
CA ALA A 231 25.38 29.60 24.18
C ALA A 231 26.75 29.04 23.78
N PRO A 232 27.14 29.08 22.47
CA PRO A 232 26.30 29.47 21.33
C PRO A 232 25.20 28.42 21.07
N PHE A 233 23.97 28.87 20.76
CA PHE A 233 22.82 27.96 20.61
C PHE A 233 22.99 26.97 19.43
N MET A 234 23.55 27.42 18.30
CA MET A 234 23.82 26.61 17.09
C MET A 234 25.31 26.65 16.73
N PRO A 235 26.24 26.00 17.48
CA PRO A 235 27.68 26.07 17.21
C PRO A 235 28.03 25.51 15.82
N ASN A 236 27.31 24.54 15.31
CA ASN A 236 27.51 23.91 13.99
C ASN A 236 26.50 24.40 12.95
N GLY A 237 25.82 25.52 13.20
CA GLY A 237 24.83 26.11 12.30
C GLY A 237 23.60 25.25 12.11
N PHE A 238 22.74 25.61 11.14
CA PHE A 238 21.53 24.87 10.84
C PHE A 238 21.80 23.48 10.24
N THR A 239 22.96 23.30 9.62
CA THR A 239 23.40 22.00 9.10
C THR A 239 23.55 20.97 10.22
N GLY A 240 24.12 21.37 11.37
CA GLY A 240 24.19 20.51 12.56
C GLY A 240 22.80 20.09 13.07
N VAL A 241 21.82 21.01 13.03
CA VAL A 241 20.43 20.70 13.39
C VAL A 241 19.85 19.65 12.45
N LEU A 242 20.03 19.77 11.12
CA LEU A 242 19.53 18.80 10.14
C LEU A 242 20.15 17.40 10.30
N VAL A 243 21.46 17.32 10.55
CA VAL A 243 22.13 16.03 10.82
C VAL A 243 21.58 15.42 12.12
N ALA A 244 21.46 16.21 13.17
CA ALA A 244 20.90 15.75 14.44
C ALA A 244 19.44 15.32 14.31
N MET A 245 18.61 16.02 13.50
CA MET A 245 17.25 15.58 13.15
C MET A 245 17.28 14.21 12.48
N GLY A 246 18.13 14.01 11.47
CA GLY A 246 18.27 12.74 10.77
C GLY A 246 18.64 11.60 11.72
N LEU A 247 19.61 11.80 12.61
CA LEU A 247 20.08 10.79 13.55
C LEU A 247 19.05 10.48 14.65
N THR A 248 18.34 11.50 15.15
CA THR A 248 17.41 11.35 16.27
C THR A 248 15.98 10.99 15.81
N PHE A 249 15.73 10.89 14.49
CA PHE A 249 14.40 10.57 13.96
C PHE A 249 13.90 9.22 14.46
N ILE A 250 14.78 8.23 14.62
CA ILE A 250 14.44 6.90 15.16
C ILE A 250 13.80 6.98 16.56
N ALA A 251 14.08 8.03 17.34
CA ALA A 251 13.46 8.20 18.66
C ALA A 251 11.95 8.49 18.57
N PHE A 252 11.47 9.03 17.44
CA PHE A 252 10.06 9.32 17.21
C PHE A 252 9.28 8.19 16.55
N GLU A 253 9.94 7.06 16.29
CA GLU A 253 9.36 5.86 15.74
C GLU A 253 8.65 5.06 16.82
N GLY A 254 7.55 4.39 16.46
CA GLY A 254 6.77 3.57 17.38
C GLY A 254 5.26 3.88 17.37
N TYR A 255 4.82 5.08 16.95
CA TYR A 255 3.39 5.38 16.78
C TYR A 255 2.77 4.56 15.64
N GLU A 256 3.56 4.15 14.65
CA GLU A 256 3.13 3.27 13.55
C GLU A 256 2.83 1.85 14.05
N ILE A 257 3.46 1.39 15.11
CA ILE A 257 3.20 0.08 15.71
C ILE A 257 1.76 0.00 16.27
N ILE A 258 1.21 1.14 16.74
CA ILE A 258 -0.20 1.28 17.13
C ILE A 258 -1.11 0.78 15.99
N VAL A 259 -0.79 1.15 14.78
CA VAL A 259 -1.62 0.85 13.61
C VAL A 259 -1.37 -0.56 13.09
N GLN A 260 -0.15 -1.07 13.22
CA GLN A 260 0.18 -2.45 12.86
C GLN A 260 -0.54 -3.47 13.74
N ALA A 261 -0.87 -3.10 14.99
CA ALA A 261 -1.72 -3.86 15.89
C ALA A 261 -3.23 -3.68 15.62
N GLY A 262 -3.62 -2.98 14.56
CA GLY A 262 -5.01 -2.56 14.30
C GLY A 262 -6.06 -3.67 14.26
N GLU A 263 -5.68 -4.92 13.92
CA GLU A 263 -6.57 -6.09 13.96
C GLU A 263 -6.88 -6.54 15.40
N GLU A 264 -6.04 -6.18 16.36
CA GLU A 264 -6.13 -6.59 17.77
C GLU A 264 -6.80 -5.50 18.66
N VAL A 265 -7.07 -4.31 18.11
CA VAL A 265 -7.62 -3.16 18.83
C VAL A 265 -9.14 -3.20 18.90
N GLU A 266 -9.69 -2.98 20.10
CA GLU A 266 -11.13 -2.73 20.32
C GLU A 266 -11.52 -1.37 19.71
N ASN A 267 -12.62 -1.31 18.96
CA ASN A 267 -13.12 -0.08 18.32
C ASN A 267 -12.02 0.73 17.59
N PRO A 268 -11.32 0.15 16.60
CA PRO A 268 -10.12 0.72 16.01
C PRO A 268 -10.33 2.12 15.43
N ARG A 269 -11.52 2.40 14.86
CA ARG A 269 -11.87 3.74 14.34
C ARG A 269 -11.75 4.84 15.38
N ARG A 270 -12.04 4.56 16.64
CA ARG A 270 -12.00 5.52 17.73
C ARG A 270 -10.67 5.49 18.47
N ASN A 271 -10.17 4.29 18.74
CA ASN A 271 -9.03 4.10 19.62
C ASN A 271 -7.68 4.33 18.94
N ILE A 272 -7.52 3.96 17.65
CA ILE A 272 -6.27 4.18 16.93
C ILE A 272 -5.92 5.68 16.84
N PRO A 273 -6.79 6.59 16.35
CA PRO A 273 -6.44 8.01 16.29
C PRO A 273 -6.10 8.59 17.65
N LYS A 274 -6.89 8.24 18.68
CA LYS A 274 -6.65 8.73 20.05
C LYS A 274 -5.31 8.24 20.61
N ALA A 275 -5.00 6.96 20.43
CA ALA A 275 -3.73 6.38 20.89
C ALA A 275 -2.52 7.03 20.22
N VAL A 276 -2.58 7.24 18.89
CA VAL A 276 -1.51 7.90 18.13
C VAL A 276 -1.26 9.32 18.67
N PHE A 277 -2.32 10.12 18.85
CA PHE A 277 -2.14 11.49 19.36
C PHE A 277 -1.72 11.53 20.82
N LEU A 278 -2.30 10.69 21.69
CA LEU A 278 -1.92 10.63 23.11
C LEU A 278 -0.46 10.19 23.28
N SER A 279 0.01 9.22 22.51
CA SER A 279 1.39 8.76 22.59
C SER A 279 2.38 9.86 22.21
N LEU A 280 2.12 10.62 21.15
CA LEU A 280 2.96 11.75 20.73
C LEU A 280 2.89 12.91 21.73
N LEU A 281 1.72 13.20 22.28
CA LEU A 281 1.55 14.25 23.29
C LEU A 281 2.34 13.95 24.58
N ILE A 282 2.55 12.69 24.90
CA ILE A 282 3.40 12.25 26.01
C ILE A 282 4.88 12.32 25.62
N VAL A 283 5.25 11.79 24.48
CA VAL A 283 6.66 11.54 24.13
C VAL A 283 7.39 12.80 23.68
N ILE A 284 6.76 13.66 22.85
CA ILE A 284 7.43 14.87 22.32
C ILE A 284 7.90 15.81 23.45
N PRO A 285 7.05 16.17 24.44
CA PRO A 285 7.49 16.98 25.57
C PRO A 285 8.60 16.31 26.40
N ILE A 286 8.52 14.99 26.60
CA ILE A 286 9.55 14.23 27.32
C ILE A 286 10.92 14.41 26.64
N TYR A 287 11.00 14.26 25.32
CA TYR A 287 12.27 14.37 24.58
C TYR A 287 12.86 15.77 24.64
N ILE A 288 12.03 16.78 24.49
CA ILE A 288 12.44 18.18 24.61
C ILE A 288 12.98 18.45 26.02
N LEU A 289 12.29 18.00 27.05
CA LEU A 289 12.69 18.22 28.45
C LEU A 289 13.95 17.43 28.81
N VAL A 290 14.11 16.18 28.32
CA VAL A 290 15.36 15.42 28.51
C VAL A 290 16.54 16.14 27.87
N ALA A 291 16.41 16.69 26.66
CA ALA A 291 17.48 17.46 26.02
C ALA A 291 17.82 18.72 26.82
N ILE A 292 16.81 19.47 27.27
CA ILE A 292 17.00 20.67 28.10
C ILE A 292 17.76 20.33 29.39
N VAL A 293 17.31 19.32 30.10
CA VAL A 293 17.91 18.91 31.40
C VAL A 293 19.32 18.36 31.22
N SER A 294 19.54 17.50 30.21
CA SER A 294 20.87 16.91 29.93
C SER A 294 21.91 17.98 29.62
N LEU A 295 21.53 19.05 28.95
CA LEU A 295 22.42 20.16 28.61
C LEU A 295 22.54 21.18 29.73
N GLY A 296 21.42 21.52 30.37
CA GLY A 296 21.34 22.64 31.29
C GLY A 296 21.67 22.31 32.75
N ALA A 297 21.49 21.04 33.21
CA ALA A 297 21.81 20.62 34.56
C ALA A 297 23.21 20.05 34.72
N LEU A 298 23.87 19.65 33.61
CA LEU A 298 25.20 19.03 33.60
C LEU A 298 26.29 20.06 33.84
N THR A 299 27.31 19.72 34.68
CA THR A 299 28.56 20.48 34.85
C THR A 299 29.72 19.62 34.36
N ILE A 300 30.73 20.30 33.73
CA ILE A 300 31.92 19.59 33.25
C ILE A 300 32.87 19.44 34.42
N PRO A 301 33.35 18.25 34.79
CA PRO A 301 34.34 18.07 35.83
C PRO A 301 35.66 18.79 35.50
N GLN A 302 36.30 19.44 36.50
CA GLN A 302 37.53 20.20 36.30
C GLN A 302 38.66 19.36 35.64
N ALA A 303 38.78 18.09 36.04
CA ALA A 303 39.76 17.17 35.45
C ALA A 303 39.54 16.97 33.92
N VAL A 304 38.33 17.07 33.42
CA VAL A 304 38.00 16.98 31.98
C VAL A 304 38.37 18.28 31.27
N LEU A 305 38.16 19.44 31.92
CA LEU A 305 38.57 20.73 31.40
C LEU A 305 40.13 20.85 31.35
N ASP A 306 40.81 20.36 32.38
CA ASP A 306 42.28 20.32 32.43
C ASP A 306 42.88 19.44 31.33
N ALA A 307 42.22 18.35 31.00
CA ALA A 307 42.57 17.44 29.90
C ALA A 307 42.23 18.01 28.51
N ASN A 308 41.30 18.98 28.43
CA ASN A 308 40.83 19.58 27.19
C ASN A 308 40.89 21.12 27.27
N PRO A 309 42.07 21.73 27.25
CA PRO A 309 42.26 23.17 27.53
C PRO A 309 41.58 24.07 26.49
N LEU A 310 41.07 23.55 25.38
CA LEU A 310 40.34 24.29 24.36
C LEU A 310 38.84 24.32 24.62
N TRP A 311 38.33 23.59 25.65
CA TRP A 311 36.91 23.58 25.96
C TRP A 311 36.57 24.65 26.99
N GLU A 312 35.46 25.32 26.79
CA GLU A 312 34.90 26.23 27.78
C GLU A 312 33.98 25.49 28.74
N SER A 313 33.86 25.93 29.98
CA SER A 313 33.05 25.32 31.02
C SER A 313 31.53 25.27 30.70
N ASN A 314 31.08 26.16 29.79
CA ASN A 314 29.70 26.21 29.30
C ASN A 314 29.40 25.23 28.14
N GLU A 315 30.43 24.62 27.54
CA GLU A 315 30.23 23.68 26.39
C GLU A 315 29.85 22.27 26.83
N THR A 316 28.84 22.14 27.69
CA THR A 316 28.32 20.87 28.23
C THR A 316 27.95 19.88 27.13
N TRP A 317 27.55 20.34 25.95
CA TRP A 317 27.26 19.56 24.77
C TRP A 317 28.47 18.78 24.23
N ARG A 318 29.70 19.34 24.32
CA ARG A 318 30.93 18.64 23.93
C ARG A 318 31.23 17.50 24.91
N TYR A 319 31.03 17.75 26.19
CA TYR A 319 31.21 16.70 27.21
C TYR A 319 30.19 15.56 27.04
N LEU A 320 28.92 15.88 26.79
CA LEU A 320 27.91 14.87 26.48
C LEU A 320 28.29 14.07 25.24
N ALA A 321 28.84 14.70 24.20
CA ALA A 321 29.31 14.03 22.98
C ALA A 321 30.46 13.06 23.27
N GLY A 322 31.42 13.46 24.07
CA GLY A 322 32.55 12.60 24.49
C GLY A 322 32.10 11.37 25.27
N LEU A 323 31.04 11.48 26.06
CA LEU A 323 30.44 10.36 26.79
C LEU A 323 29.59 9.42 25.90
N GLY A 324 29.28 9.84 24.65
CA GLY A 324 28.55 9.03 23.67
C GLY A 324 27.19 8.50 24.19
N GLU A 325 27.02 7.20 24.14
CA GLU A 325 25.76 6.50 24.51
C GLU A 325 25.45 6.64 26.02
N THR A 326 26.43 6.82 26.88
CA THR A 326 26.26 6.92 28.34
C THR A 326 26.06 8.33 28.85
N GLY A 327 26.09 9.35 27.96
CA GLY A 327 26.05 10.77 28.33
C GLY A 327 24.87 11.17 29.23
N VAL A 328 23.66 10.72 28.90
CA VAL A 328 22.46 11.03 29.71
C VAL A 328 22.55 10.38 31.12
N ALA A 329 23.14 9.20 31.24
CA ALA A 329 23.29 8.51 32.53
C ALA A 329 24.36 9.18 33.41
N VAL A 330 25.46 9.63 32.81
CA VAL A 330 26.49 10.42 33.52
C VAL A 330 25.91 11.77 33.97
N ALA A 331 25.10 12.43 33.09
CA ALA A 331 24.39 13.66 33.45
C ALA A 331 23.48 13.43 34.66
N ALA A 332 22.70 12.33 34.66
CA ALA A 332 21.84 12.01 35.80
C ALA A 332 22.64 11.83 37.10
N ASN A 333 23.79 11.17 37.04
CA ASN A 333 24.61 10.94 38.23
C ASN A 333 25.20 12.25 38.76
N ALA A 334 25.39 13.27 37.92
CA ALA A 334 25.95 14.56 38.32
C ALA A 334 24.95 15.42 39.17
N PHE A 335 23.65 15.38 38.87
CA PHE A 335 22.65 16.23 39.52
C PHE A 335 21.59 15.51 40.35
N MET A 336 21.48 14.18 40.26
CA MET A 336 20.51 13.47 41.08
C MET A 336 21.05 13.26 42.52
N PRO A 337 20.20 13.41 43.54
CA PRO A 337 20.66 13.32 44.93
C PRO A 337 21.17 11.91 45.27
N TRP A 338 22.13 11.84 46.18
CA TRP A 338 22.74 10.63 46.76
C TRP A 338 23.40 9.68 45.75
N GLY A 339 23.79 10.14 44.54
CA GLY A 339 24.42 9.31 43.52
C GLY A 339 23.48 8.22 42.95
N THR A 340 22.17 8.41 43.12
CA THR A 340 21.16 7.41 42.60
C THR A 340 20.92 7.51 41.11
N GLY A 341 21.43 8.55 40.47
CA GLY A 341 21.19 8.84 39.06
C GLY A 341 21.62 7.71 38.12
N ALA A 342 22.84 7.18 38.35
CA ALA A 342 23.35 6.07 37.56
C ALA A 342 22.46 4.81 37.65
N ILE A 343 22.02 4.43 38.84
CA ILE A 343 21.20 3.24 39.06
C ILE A 343 19.83 3.40 38.42
N LEU A 344 19.17 4.54 38.63
CA LEU A 344 17.85 4.82 38.09
C LEU A 344 17.88 4.85 36.55
N LEU A 345 18.88 5.49 35.96
CA LEU A 345 18.99 5.57 34.50
C LEU A 345 19.36 4.20 33.87
N VAL A 346 20.21 3.38 34.52
CA VAL A 346 20.44 2.01 34.05
C VAL A 346 19.14 1.21 34.02
N ILE A 347 18.38 1.26 35.12
CA ILE A 347 17.08 0.56 35.17
C ILE A 347 16.15 1.09 34.06
N GLY A 348 16.04 2.40 33.91
CA GLY A 348 15.22 3.06 32.88
C GLY A 348 15.65 2.67 31.46
N ALA A 349 16.95 2.69 31.18
CA ALA A 349 17.50 2.34 29.85
C ALA A 349 17.31 0.84 29.55
N VAL A 350 17.57 -0.05 30.50
CA VAL A 350 17.36 -1.50 30.36
C VAL A 350 15.87 -1.79 30.08
N LEU A 351 14.95 -1.23 30.88
CA LEU A 351 13.51 -1.40 30.64
C LEU A 351 13.06 -0.81 29.30
N SER A 352 13.62 0.35 28.91
CA SER A 352 13.30 1.00 27.64
C SER A 352 13.77 0.19 26.45
N THR A 353 15.01 -0.29 26.48
CA THR A 353 15.57 -1.11 25.39
C THR A 353 14.82 -2.43 25.24
N MET A 354 14.48 -3.10 26.35
CA MET A 354 13.67 -4.34 26.33
C MET A 354 12.28 -4.10 25.72
N SER A 355 11.60 -3.06 26.12
CA SER A 355 10.27 -2.71 25.61
C SER A 355 10.30 -2.38 24.11
N ALA A 356 11.27 -1.58 23.67
CA ALA A 356 11.43 -1.21 22.26
C ALA A 356 11.87 -2.40 21.39
N LEU A 357 12.80 -3.25 21.87
CA LEU A 357 13.20 -4.49 21.18
C LEU A 357 12.00 -5.42 20.97
N ASN A 358 11.16 -5.57 22.01
CA ASN A 358 9.95 -6.38 21.89
C ASN A 358 9.01 -5.81 20.82
N ALA A 359 8.74 -4.51 20.86
CA ALA A 359 7.85 -3.82 19.93
C ALA A 359 8.35 -3.90 18.47
N THR A 360 9.64 -3.68 18.23
CA THR A 360 10.24 -3.76 16.88
C THR A 360 10.35 -5.19 16.36
N THR A 361 10.62 -6.18 17.22
CA THR A 361 10.56 -7.61 16.86
C THR A 361 9.14 -8.00 16.43
N PHE A 362 8.13 -7.57 17.20
CA PHE A 362 6.73 -7.77 16.86
C PHE A 362 6.39 -7.12 15.52
N SER A 363 6.73 -5.85 15.31
CA SER A 363 6.46 -5.09 14.10
C SER A 363 7.12 -5.69 12.86
N SER A 364 8.43 -5.95 12.91
CA SER A 364 9.19 -6.62 11.85
C SER A 364 8.54 -7.96 11.44
N THR A 365 8.08 -8.73 12.42
CA THR A 365 7.37 -10.00 12.20
C THR A 365 6.02 -9.76 11.48
N ARG A 366 5.25 -8.75 11.86
CA ARG A 366 3.93 -8.46 11.26
C ARG A 366 4.07 -7.95 9.83
N VAL A 367 5.07 -7.13 9.53
CA VAL A 367 5.33 -6.65 8.16
C VAL A 367 5.73 -7.83 7.25
N SER A 368 6.70 -8.65 7.65
CA SER A 368 7.13 -9.80 6.85
C SER A 368 6.03 -10.86 6.69
N PHE A 369 5.20 -11.06 7.71
CA PHE A 369 4.00 -11.90 7.64
C PHE A 369 2.98 -11.34 6.63
N ALA A 370 2.70 -10.03 6.67
CA ALA A 370 1.77 -9.39 5.72
C ALA A 370 2.28 -9.51 4.29
N MET A 371 3.58 -9.27 4.05
CA MET A 371 4.19 -9.47 2.73
C MET A 371 4.13 -10.93 2.27
N GLY A 372 4.29 -11.90 3.19
CA GLY A 372 4.11 -13.32 2.90
C GLY A 372 2.66 -13.68 2.53
N ARG A 373 1.68 -13.11 3.25
CA ARG A 373 0.23 -13.26 2.98
C ARG A 373 -0.14 -12.71 1.62
N ASP A 374 0.51 -11.65 1.21
CA ASP A 374 0.31 -10.99 -0.07
C ASP A 374 1.14 -11.61 -1.21
N HIS A 375 1.83 -12.73 -0.96
CA HIS A 375 2.70 -13.44 -1.90
C HIS A 375 3.91 -12.65 -2.43
N TYR A 376 4.25 -11.53 -1.79
CA TYR A 376 5.51 -10.82 -2.05
C TYR A 376 6.72 -11.53 -1.45
N LEU A 377 6.53 -12.27 -0.36
CA LEU A 377 7.52 -13.18 0.22
C LEU A 377 7.03 -14.64 0.13
N PRO A 378 7.91 -15.65 0.37
CA PRO A 378 7.52 -17.05 0.35
C PRO A 378 6.32 -17.34 1.25
N LYS A 379 5.42 -18.24 0.83
CA LYS A 379 4.19 -18.63 1.56
C LYS A 379 4.45 -19.10 3.00
N ALA A 380 5.66 -19.63 3.27
CA ALA A 380 6.06 -20.02 4.61
C ALA A 380 6.00 -18.84 5.60
N MET A 381 6.28 -17.60 5.17
CA MET A 381 6.19 -16.40 6.01
C MET A 381 4.76 -16.11 6.47
N ALA A 382 3.75 -16.52 5.71
CA ALA A 382 2.34 -16.36 6.04
C ALA A 382 1.79 -17.50 6.95
N SER A 383 2.61 -18.49 7.31
CA SER A 383 2.17 -19.62 8.11
C SER A 383 2.00 -19.25 9.59
N ILE A 384 0.82 -19.55 10.15
CA ILE A 384 0.50 -19.32 11.57
C ILE A 384 0.55 -20.65 12.29
N SER A 385 1.28 -20.71 13.42
CA SER A 385 1.33 -21.89 14.29
C SER A 385 -0.04 -22.16 14.93
N PRO A 386 -0.60 -23.36 14.84
CA PRO A 386 -1.89 -23.69 15.48
C PRO A 386 -1.84 -23.61 17.01
N LYS A 387 -0.65 -23.85 17.61
CA LYS A 387 -0.45 -23.88 19.07
C LYS A 387 -0.34 -22.47 19.66
N THR A 388 0.50 -21.63 19.07
CA THR A 388 0.84 -20.31 19.64
C THR A 388 0.10 -19.16 18.95
N ARG A 389 -0.57 -19.42 17.81
CA ARG A 389 -1.24 -18.43 16.95
C ARG A 389 -0.32 -17.29 16.49
N THR A 390 0.97 -17.59 16.33
CA THR A 390 2.02 -16.67 15.91
C THR A 390 2.60 -17.07 14.56
N PRO A 391 3.07 -16.12 13.73
CA PRO A 391 3.72 -16.40 12.45
C PRO A 391 5.20 -16.78 12.67
N VAL A 392 5.47 -18.05 13.00
CA VAL A 392 6.77 -18.53 13.47
C VAL A 392 7.90 -18.31 12.46
N MET A 393 7.65 -18.56 11.16
CA MET A 393 8.69 -18.39 10.14
C MET A 393 9.07 -16.93 9.94
N ALA A 394 8.08 -16.02 9.94
CA ALA A 394 8.32 -14.59 9.90
C ALA A 394 9.08 -14.09 11.13
N LEU A 395 8.74 -14.61 12.32
CA LEU A 395 9.42 -14.30 13.58
C LEU A 395 10.88 -14.77 13.56
N LEU A 396 11.14 -16.00 13.10
CA LEU A 396 12.50 -16.52 13.01
C LEU A 396 13.35 -15.73 12.00
N ALA A 397 12.80 -15.40 10.83
CA ALA A 397 13.51 -14.60 9.82
C ALA A 397 13.84 -13.20 10.36
N SER A 398 12.88 -12.52 11.00
CA SER A 398 13.12 -11.21 11.63
C SER A 398 14.12 -11.32 12.78
N GLY A 399 14.01 -12.34 13.65
CA GLY A 399 14.90 -12.54 14.78
C GLY A 399 16.34 -12.84 14.37
N VAL A 400 16.55 -13.65 13.33
CA VAL A 400 17.89 -13.89 12.76
C VAL A 400 18.46 -12.59 12.21
N LEU A 401 17.67 -11.82 11.46
CA LEU A 401 18.09 -10.54 10.89
C LEU A 401 18.50 -9.56 12.00
N ILE A 402 17.69 -9.39 13.05
CA ILE A 402 18.00 -8.59 14.24
C ILE A 402 19.33 -9.01 14.85
N THR A 403 19.51 -10.30 15.11
CA THR A 403 20.69 -10.82 15.79
C THR A 403 21.95 -10.64 14.95
N VAL A 404 21.89 -10.94 13.65
CA VAL A 404 23.03 -10.79 12.74
C VAL A 404 23.47 -9.32 12.67
N VAL A 405 22.53 -8.39 12.47
CA VAL A 405 22.84 -6.95 12.40
C VAL A 405 23.45 -6.47 13.73
N ALA A 406 22.87 -6.87 14.88
CA ALA A 406 23.35 -6.48 16.20
C ALA A 406 24.80 -6.93 16.49
N VAL A 407 25.23 -8.07 15.94
CA VAL A 407 26.59 -8.58 16.16
C VAL A 407 27.61 -7.99 15.19
N THR A 408 27.20 -7.67 13.96
CA THR A 408 28.11 -7.35 12.85
C THR A 408 28.34 -5.85 12.62
N LEU A 409 27.35 -4.98 12.92
CA LEU A 409 27.42 -3.57 12.57
C LEU A 409 27.62 -2.67 13.80
N PRO A 410 28.35 -1.53 13.65
CA PRO A 410 28.46 -0.50 14.68
C PRO A 410 27.12 0.22 14.92
N VAL A 411 26.84 0.57 16.18
CA VAL A 411 25.57 1.19 16.64
C VAL A 411 25.20 2.45 15.87
N GLU A 412 26.15 3.36 15.67
CA GLU A 412 25.92 4.65 14.98
C GLU A 412 25.48 4.45 13.52
N LYS A 413 26.14 3.51 12.84
CA LYS A 413 25.85 3.19 11.43
C LYS A 413 24.51 2.48 11.28
N VAL A 414 24.16 1.64 12.25
CA VAL A 414 22.85 0.99 12.35
C VAL A 414 21.75 2.05 12.53
N ALA A 415 21.94 3.01 13.46
CA ALA A 415 20.98 4.07 13.71
C ALA A 415 20.74 4.94 12.48
N ALA A 416 21.79 5.39 11.80
CA ALA A 416 21.65 6.24 10.61
C ALA A 416 20.95 5.52 9.45
N ALA A 417 21.30 4.25 9.18
CA ALA A 417 20.63 3.44 8.13
C ALA A 417 19.14 3.24 8.43
N THR A 418 18.81 2.96 9.70
CA THR A 418 17.41 2.81 10.15
C THR A 418 16.61 4.10 9.91
N CYS A 419 17.17 5.26 10.30
CA CYS A 419 16.50 6.55 10.10
C CYS A 419 16.19 6.82 8.64
N VAL A 420 17.14 6.58 7.71
CA VAL A 420 16.91 6.75 6.28
C VAL A 420 15.77 5.86 5.79
N MET A 421 15.77 4.58 6.20
CA MET A 421 14.73 3.63 5.78
C MET A 421 13.33 4.06 6.25
N PHE A 422 13.19 4.46 7.52
CA PHE A 422 11.90 4.92 8.04
C PHE A 422 11.43 6.22 7.41
N LEU A 423 12.32 7.19 7.20
CA LEU A 423 11.99 8.43 6.49
C LEU A 423 11.43 8.14 5.10
N LEU A 424 12.02 7.18 4.35
CA LEU A 424 11.53 6.77 3.03
C LEU A 424 10.19 6.03 3.11
N VAL A 425 10.01 5.13 4.10
CA VAL A 425 8.74 4.41 4.32
C VAL A 425 7.61 5.38 4.66
N PHE A 426 7.86 6.31 5.60
CA PHE A 426 6.86 7.29 6.00
C PHE A 426 6.50 8.26 4.87
N ALA A 427 7.49 8.68 4.06
CA ALA A 427 7.23 9.47 2.86
C ALA A 427 6.35 8.70 1.86
N ALA A 428 6.63 7.41 1.64
CA ALA A 428 5.81 6.55 0.80
C ALA A 428 4.37 6.43 1.31
N VAL A 429 4.15 6.28 2.62
CA VAL A 429 2.81 6.24 3.25
C VAL A 429 2.08 7.58 3.10
N ASN A 430 2.77 8.70 3.31
CA ASN A 430 2.17 10.03 3.10
C ASN A 430 1.70 10.23 1.65
N ILE A 431 2.49 9.79 0.66
CA ILE A 431 2.11 9.82 -0.76
C ILE A 431 0.94 8.85 -1.04
N ALA A 432 1.01 7.63 -0.49
CA ALA A 432 -0.05 6.63 -0.63
C ALA A 432 -1.40 7.12 -0.10
N SER A 433 -1.40 7.84 1.03
CA SER A 433 -2.62 8.40 1.64
C SER A 433 -3.38 9.34 0.70
N ILE A 434 -2.64 10.14 -0.10
CA ILE A 434 -3.23 11.04 -1.09
C ILE A 434 -3.96 10.25 -2.17
N THR A 435 -3.36 9.17 -2.66
CA THR A 435 -3.95 8.29 -3.67
C THR A 435 -5.15 7.52 -3.09
N ILE A 436 -5.02 6.97 -1.87
CA ILE A 436 -6.09 6.25 -1.18
C ILE A 436 -7.32 7.14 -1.02
N ARG A 437 -7.15 8.36 -0.52
CA ARG A 437 -8.27 9.28 -0.29
C ARG A 437 -8.91 9.75 -1.59
N ARG A 438 -8.13 9.95 -2.66
CA ARG A 438 -8.67 10.29 -3.99
C ARG A 438 -9.44 9.15 -4.64
N LYS A 439 -8.97 7.89 -4.47
CA LYS A 439 -9.53 6.71 -5.14
C LYS A 439 -10.69 6.10 -4.35
N TYR A 440 -10.62 6.11 -3.01
CA TYR A 440 -11.54 5.39 -2.13
C TYR A 440 -12.25 6.28 -1.10
N GLY A 441 -12.05 7.60 -1.12
CA GLY A 441 -12.48 8.53 -0.07
C GLY A 441 -13.93 8.35 0.38
N ASP A 442 -14.87 8.27 -0.57
CA ASP A 442 -16.30 8.12 -0.28
C ASP A 442 -16.71 6.69 0.13
N LYS A 443 -15.83 5.71 -0.07
CA LYS A 443 -16.10 4.29 0.23
C LYS A 443 -15.57 3.85 1.60
N LEU A 444 -14.63 4.62 2.18
CA LEU A 444 -14.00 4.33 3.46
C LEU A 444 -14.71 5.08 4.59
N ARG A 445 -14.78 4.44 5.76
CA ARG A 445 -15.33 5.08 6.97
C ARG A 445 -14.18 5.46 7.89
N TYR A 446 -13.84 6.71 7.91
CA TYR A 446 -12.76 7.29 8.70
C TYR A 446 -13.19 7.53 10.15
N GLY A 447 -12.28 7.29 11.12
CA GLY A 447 -12.41 7.70 12.50
C GLY A 447 -11.84 9.09 12.78
N TYR A 448 -10.89 9.50 11.96
CA TYR A 448 -10.24 10.81 11.94
C TYR A 448 -9.94 11.21 10.49
N VAL A 449 -9.96 12.48 10.20
CA VAL A 449 -9.71 13.04 8.86
C VAL A 449 -8.64 14.12 8.96
N VAL A 450 -7.56 14.01 8.20
CA VAL A 450 -6.45 14.99 8.17
C VAL A 450 -6.98 16.33 7.68
N PRO A 451 -6.80 17.42 8.47
CA PRO A 451 -7.15 18.77 8.04
C PRO A 451 -6.20 19.25 6.92
N LEU A 452 -6.58 20.32 6.22
CA LEU A 452 -5.77 20.93 5.14
C LEU A 452 -5.23 19.90 4.13
N PHE A 453 -6.00 18.87 3.85
CA PHE A 453 -5.60 17.84 2.87
C PHE A 453 -5.63 18.43 1.43
N PRO A 454 -4.63 18.17 0.56
CA PRO A 454 -3.47 17.27 0.74
C PRO A 454 -2.19 17.94 1.26
N LEU A 455 -2.24 19.17 1.77
CA LEU A 455 -1.08 19.96 2.15
C LEU A 455 -0.23 19.26 3.23
N ILE A 456 -0.87 18.79 4.32
CA ILE A 456 -0.16 18.13 5.43
C ILE A 456 0.59 16.87 4.98
N PRO A 457 -0.01 15.90 4.25
CA PRO A 457 0.73 14.76 3.71
C PRO A 457 1.89 15.16 2.78
N ILE A 458 1.72 16.21 1.96
CA ILE A 458 2.78 16.69 1.07
C ILE A 458 3.95 17.29 1.88
N VAL A 459 3.66 18.16 2.86
CA VAL A 459 4.70 18.76 3.72
C VAL A 459 5.46 17.67 4.48
N ALA A 460 4.75 16.68 5.03
CA ALA A 460 5.37 15.55 5.71
C ALA A 460 6.28 14.74 4.77
N ALA A 461 5.79 14.37 3.57
CA ALA A 461 6.57 13.61 2.61
C ALA A 461 7.82 14.38 2.13
N VAL A 462 7.67 15.67 1.80
CA VAL A 462 8.79 16.51 1.35
C VAL A 462 9.82 16.70 2.46
N GLY A 463 9.38 16.96 3.70
CA GLY A 463 10.28 17.10 4.84
C GLY A 463 11.09 15.82 5.13
N GLN A 464 10.42 14.66 5.10
CA GLN A 464 11.05 13.36 5.29
C GLN A 464 12.04 13.03 4.19
N LEU A 465 11.67 13.26 2.92
CA LEU A 465 12.59 13.06 1.80
C LEU A 465 13.79 14.01 1.86
N ALA A 466 13.60 15.25 2.26
CA ALA A 466 14.70 16.22 2.41
C ALA A 466 15.70 15.76 3.49
N ILE A 467 15.22 15.33 4.67
CA ILE A 467 16.08 14.81 5.74
C ILE A 467 16.77 13.51 5.30
N ALA A 468 16.04 12.60 4.62
CA ALA A 468 16.59 11.34 4.13
C ALA A 468 17.72 11.58 3.12
N VAL A 469 17.53 12.48 2.16
CA VAL A 469 18.55 12.85 1.17
C VAL A 469 19.76 13.50 1.87
N PHE A 470 19.52 14.37 2.83
CA PHE A 470 20.59 15.03 3.57
C PHE A 470 21.42 14.01 4.38
N LEU A 471 20.78 13.12 5.11
CA LEU A 471 21.47 12.07 5.88
C LEU A 471 22.18 11.06 4.95
N PHE A 472 21.59 10.78 3.80
CA PHE A 472 22.16 9.91 2.75
C PHE A 472 23.48 10.47 2.19
N ILE A 473 23.60 11.79 2.07
CA ILE A 473 24.84 12.47 1.64
C ILE A 473 25.87 12.51 2.78
N ALA A 474 25.43 12.71 4.03
CA ALA A 474 26.31 12.84 5.18
C ALA A 474 26.94 11.50 5.62
N GLU A 475 26.24 10.36 5.41
CA GLU A 475 26.63 9.05 5.94
C GLU A 475 26.78 7.98 4.83
N SER A 476 27.98 7.88 4.24
CA SER A 476 28.26 7.02 3.07
C SER A 476 28.02 5.53 3.30
N LEU A 477 28.31 4.98 4.48
CA LEU A 477 28.11 3.57 4.80
C LEU A 477 26.62 3.24 4.96
N SER A 478 25.86 4.12 5.63
CA SER A 478 24.41 3.98 5.76
C SER A 478 23.72 4.02 4.40
N MET A 479 24.24 4.83 3.48
CA MET A 479 23.86 4.89 2.08
C MET A 479 24.08 3.53 1.37
N ALA A 480 25.25 2.94 1.54
CA ALA A 480 25.58 1.65 0.91
C ALA A 480 24.67 0.51 1.44
N ILE A 481 24.40 0.48 2.74
CA ILE A 481 23.52 -0.50 3.37
C ILE A 481 22.07 -0.34 2.83
N THR A 482 21.52 0.88 2.88
CA THR A 482 20.15 1.14 2.43
C THR A 482 19.99 0.90 0.93
N GLY A 483 20.91 1.42 0.11
CA GLY A 483 20.88 1.23 -1.34
C GLY A 483 21.08 -0.23 -1.75
N GLY A 484 21.99 -0.94 -1.11
CA GLY A 484 22.20 -2.38 -1.33
C GLY A 484 20.94 -3.19 -0.98
N TRP A 485 20.30 -2.90 0.15
CA TRP A 485 19.04 -3.56 0.54
C TRP A 485 17.89 -3.28 -0.44
N MET A 486 17.75 -2.04 -0.90
CA MET A 486 16.77 -1.67 -1.93
C MET A 486 17.03 -2.40 -3.25
N ALA A 487 18.31 -2.51 -3.67
CA ALA A 487 18.68 -3.23 -4.88
C ALA A 487 18.35 -4.73 -4.78
N ILE A 488 18.64 -5.35 -3.64
CA ILE A 488 18.26 -6.76 -3.35
C ILE A 488 16.74 -6.90 -3.39
N GLY A 489 16.00 -5.97 -2.79
CA GLY A 489 14.54 -5.96 -2.80
C GLY A 489 13.98 -5.89 -4.22
N LEU A 490 14.46 -4.97 -5.05
CA LEU A 490 14.04 -4.87 -6.45
C LEU A 490 14.36 -6.15 -7.24
N LEU A 491 15.52 -6.75 -7.01
CA LEU A 491 15.88 -8.02 -7.63
C LEU A 491 14.89 -9.13 -7.25
N ILE A 492 14.56 -9.26 -5.96
CA ILE A 492 13.56 -10.22 -5.46
C ILE A 492 12.17 -9.91 -6.07
N TYR A 493 11.78 -8.64 -6.14
CA TYR A 493 10.51 -8.25 -6.72
C TYR A 493 10.38 -8.73 -8.17
N TYR A 494 11.34 -8.42 -9.03
CA TYR A 494 11.27 -8.77 -10.46
C TYR A 494 11.46 -10.26 -10.75
N LEU A 495 12.29 -10.95 -9.93
CA LEU A 495 12.56 -12.39 -10.14
C LEU A 495 11.48 -13.30 -9.54
N TYR A 496 10.87 -12.88 -8.43
CA TYR A 496 9.94 -13.73 -7.66
C TYR A 496 8.57 -13.08 -7.48
N SER A 497 8.49 -11.92 -6.81
CA SER A 497 7.24 -11.37 -6.28
C SER A 497 6.26 -10.94 -7.37
N GLN A 498 6.74 -10.38 -8.47
CA GLN A 498 5.90 -9.94 -9.58
C GLN A 498 5.12 -11.12 -10.22
N ARG A 499 5.75 -12.29 -10.34
CA ARG A 499 5.07 -13.49 -10.88
C ARG A 499 4.01 -14.00 -9.93
N GLN A 500 4.31 -14.06 -8.63
CA GLN A 500 3.38 -14.51 -7.60
C GLN A 500 2.20 -13.54 -7.43
N GLU A 501 2.42 -12.25 -7.57
CA GLU A 501 1.37 -11.23 -7.52
C GLU A 501 0.34 -11.46 -8.64
N HIS A 502 0.79 -11.79 -9.86
CA HIS A 502 -0.12 -12.12 -10.97
C HIS A 502 -0.94 -13.39 -10.71
N GLU A 503 -0.33 -14.44 -10.16
CA GLU A 503 -1.05 -15.67 -9.80
C GLU A 503 -2.07 -15.44 -8.66
N TYR A 504 -1.74 -14.59 -7.67
CA TYR A 504 -2.61 -14.32 -6.53
C TYR A 504 -3.79 -13.40 -6.86
N ARG A 505 -3.66 -12.56 -7.87
CA ARG A 505 -4.78 -11.76 -8.40
C ARG A 505 -5.77 -12.61 -9.18
N ALA A 506 -5.45 -13.89 -9.47
CA ALA A 506 -6.35 -14.82 -10.09
C ALA A 506 -7.64 -14.96 -9.27
N SER A 507 -8.78 -14.90 -9.97
CA SER A 507 -10.10 -14.92 -9.35
C SER A 507 -10.44 -16.32 -8.82
N ALA A 508 -11.03 -16.41 -7.63
CA ALA A 508 -11.54 -17.66 -7.10
C ALA A 508 -12.95 -17.97 -7.67
N VAL A 509 -13.12 -19.16 -8.22
CA VAL A 509 -14.43 -19.67 -8.65
C VAL A 509 -15.19 -20.17 -7.43
N LEU A 510 -16.36 -19.59 -7.15
CA LEU A 510 -17.23 -19.99 -6.04
C LEU A 510 -18.34 -20.93 -6.45
N PHE A 511 -18.86 -20.72 -7.63
CA PHE A 511 -19.97 -21.48 -8.18
C PHE A 511 -19.78 -21.62 -9.68
N GLU A 512 -19.97 -22.81 -10.16
CA GLU A 512 -19.90 -23.15 -11.57
C GLU A 512 -21.04 -24.15 -11.87
N GLU A 513 -21.97 -23.73 -12.70
CA GLU A 513 -22.93 -24.62 -13.31
C GLU A 513 -22.40 -25.05 -14.68
N SER A 514 -21.96 -26.30 -14.79
CA SER A 514 -21.46 -26.84 -16.06
C SER A 514 -22.60 -26.92 -17.07
N PRO A 515 -22.38 -26.45 -18.32
CA PRO A 515 -23.35 -26.67 -19.39
C PRO A 515 -23.43 -28.17 -19.74
N PRO A 516 -24.47 -28.61 -20.41
CA PRO A 516 -24.43 -29.89 -21.08
C PRO A 516 -23.25 -29.89 -22.06
N PRO A 517 -22.54 -31.01 -22.26
CA PRO A 517 -21.39 -31.09 -23.12
C PRO A 517 -21.76 -30.71 -24.57
N THR A 518 -21.44 -29.47 -24.95
CA THR A 518 -21.68 -28.97 -26.30
C THR A 518 -20.36 -28.69 -26.97
N SER A 519 -20.19 -29.15 -28.20
CA SER A 519 -19.07 -28.78 -29.07
C SER A 519 -19.31 -27.45 -29.79
N ALA A 520 -19.98 -26.50 -29.11
CA ALA A 520 -20.39 -25.23 -29.71
C ALA A 520 -19.18 -24.42 -30.24
N PRO A 521 -19.15 -24.08 -31.52
CA PRO A 521 -18.07 -23.32 -32.12
C PRO A 521 -18.07 -21.85 -31.65
N GLN A 522 -19.21 -21.32 -31.22
CA GLN A 522 -19.35 -19.95 -30.70
C GLN A 522 -19.62 -19.97 -29.18
N ARG A 523 -18.75 -19.28 -28.44
CA ARG A 523 -18.85 -19.14 -26.97
C ARG A 523 -18.96 -17.68 -26.58
N LEU A 524 -20.11 -17.31 -26.02
CA LEU A 524 -20.41 -15.97 -25.58
C LEU A 524 -20.21 -15.86 -24.05
N LEU A 525 -19.56 -14.80 -23.61
CA LEU A 525 -19.47 -14.42 -22.20
C LEU A 525 -20.31 -13.17 -21.95
N VAL A 526 -21.19 -13.23 -20.97
CA VAL A 526 -22.04 -12.10 -20.57
C VAL A 526 -21.79 -11.78 -19.09
N PRO A 527 -20.89 -10.81 -18.78
CA PRO A 527 -20.72 -10.31 -17.43
C PRO A 527 -21.96 -9.54 -16.98
N VAL A 528 -22.59 -9.97 -15.90
CA VAL A 528 -23.79 -9.36 -15.30
C VAL A 528 -23.45 -8.81 -13.91
N ALA A 529 -23.63 -7.52 -13.71
CA ALA A 529 -23.30 -6.87 -12.44
C ALA A 529 -24.54 -6.45 -11.64
N ASN A 530 -25.64 -6.15 -12.35
CA ASN A 530 -26.90 -5.66 -11.77
C ASN A 530 -28.08 -6.39 -12.43
N PRO A 531 -29.08 -6.85 -11.66
CA PRO A 531 -30.32 -7.42 -12.18
C PRO A 531 -30.98 -6.58 -13.26
N ASP A 532 -31.04 -5.25 -13.11
CA ASP A 532 -31.68 -4.33 -14.04
C ASP A 532 -31.04 -4.28 -15.43
N THR A 533 -29.75 -4.53 -15.52
CA THR A 533 -28.96 -4.52 -16.78
C THR A 533 -28.82 -5.90 -17.40
N THR A 534 -29.27 -6.94 -16.71
CA THR A 534 -29.12 -8.34 -17.17
C THR A 534 -29.98 -8.61 -18.41
N ALA A 535 -31.25 -8.14 -18.43
CA ALA A 535 -32.18 -8.38 -19.50
C ALA A 535 -31.71 -7.84 -20.87
N PRO A 536 -31.29 -6.59 -21.01
CA PRO A 536 -30.78 -6.07 -22.29
C PRO A 536 -29.51 -6.79 -22.78
N LEU A 537 -28.61 -7.22 -21.88
CA LEU A 537 -27.39 -7.94 -22.26
C LEU A 537 -27.66 -9.34 -22.77
N ILE A 538 -28.57 -10.07 -22.12
CA ILE A 538 -28.99 -11.39 -22.59
C ILE A 538 -29.74 -11.29 -23.93
N GLU A 539 -30.55 -10.23 -24.14
CA GLU A 539 -31.21 -9.96 -25.41
C GLU A 539 -30.20 -9.74 -26.54
N VAL A 540 -29.16 -8.91 -26.32
CA VAL A 540 -28.06 -8.77 -27.32
C VAL A 540 -27.40 -10.14 -27.59
N ALA A 541 -27.11 -10.91 -26.53
CA ALA A 541 -26.47 -12.20 -26.67
C ALA A 541 -27.36 -13.19 -27.47
N SER A 542 -28.69 -13.20 -27.24
CA SER A 542 -29.61 -14.09 -27.96
C SER A 542 -29.76 -13.72 -29.43
N ARG A 543 -29.77 -12.43 -29.76
CA ARG A 543 -29.82 -11.97 -31.17
C ARG A 543 -28.53 -12.28 -31.93
N LEU A 544 -27.40 -12.36 -31.24
CA LEU A 544 -26.09 -12.74 -31.80
C LEU A 544 -25.93 -14.27 -31.91
N ALA A 545 -26.61 -15.02 -31.09
CA ALA A 545 -26.51 -16.47 -31.02
C ALA A 545 -27.19 -17.16 -32.20
N THR A 546 -26.56 -18.22 -32.71
CA THR A 546 -27.21 -19.22 -33.57
C THR A 546 -27.61 -20.36 -32.69
N ILE A 547 -28.90 -20.73 -32.70
CA ILE A 547 -29.45 -21.84 -31.90
C ILE A 547 -28.68 -23.12 -32.31
N ASP A 548 -28.29 -23.94 -31.33
CA ASP A 548 -27.49 -25.16 -31.43
C ASP A 548 -25.98 -24.98 -31.69
N GLU A 549 -25.49 -23.77 -32.05
CA GLU A 549 -24.06 -23.51 -32.27
C GLU A 549 -23.42 -22.57 -31.23
N THR A 550 -24.22 -22.04 -30.30
CA THR A 550 -23.77 -21.04 -29.36
C THR A 550 -23.99 -21.47 -27.92
N GLU A 551 -22.91 -21.40 -27.13
CA GLU A 551 -22.94 -21.52 -25.68
C GLU A 551 -22.82 -20.13 -25.03
N VAL A 552 -23.71 -19.79 -24.11
CA VAL A 552 -23.70 -18.53 -23.35
C VAL A 552 -23.27 -18.78 -21.91
N THR A 553 -22.20 -18.14 -21.47
CA THR A 553 -21.75 -18.15 -20.07
C THR A 553 -22.17 -16.84 -19.39
N ALA A 554 -23.07 -16.89 -18.44
CA ALA A 554 -23.40 -15.76 -17.57
C ALA A 554 -22.35 -15.68 -16.44
N LEU A 555 -21.61 -14.58 -16.32
CA LEU A 555 -20.59 -14.38 -15.32
C LEU A 555 -20.99 -13.25 -14.37
N HIS A 556 -21.05 -13.53 -13.07
CA HIS A 556 -21.08 -12.47 -12.06
C HIS A 556 -19.78 -12.45 -11.29
N VAL A 557 -19.15 -11.28 -11.22
CA VAL A 557 -17.91 -11.09 -10.46
C VAL A 557 -18.23 -10.26 -9.22
N VAL A 558 -18.16 -10.91 -8.07
CA VAL A 558 -18.27 -10.24 -6.77
C VAL A 558 -16.97 -9.53 -6.49
N GLY A 559 -16.98 -8.20 -6.53
CA GLY A 559 -15.85 -7.37 -6.16
C GLY A 559 -15.60 -7.41 -4.66
N ILE A 560 -14.45 -7.92 -4.24
CA ILE A 560 -14.03 -7.95 -2.83
C ILE A 560 -13.03 -6.83 -2.61
N PRO A 561 -13.22 -6.00 -1.55
CA PRO A 561 -12.17 -5.10 -1.10
C PRO A 561 -10.86 -5.87 -0.87
N GLU A 562 -9.74 -5.33 -1.30
CA GLU A 562 -8.42 -5.98 -1.17
C GLU A 562 -8.07 -6.39 0.28
N GLN A 563 -8.78 -5.81 1.25
CA GLN A 563 -8.61 -6.01 2.70
C GLN A 563 -9.29 -7.25 3.26
N LEU A 564 -10.29 -7.80 2.55
CA LEU A 564 -11.06 -8.94 3.06
C LEU A 564 -10.43 -10.24 2.60
N PRO A 565 -10.19 -11.20 3.52
CA PRO A 565 -9.89 -12.59 3.14
C PRO A 565 -11.02 -13.16 2.29
N TYR A 566 -10.71 -13.98 1.29
CA TYR A 566 -11.72 -14.66 0.47
C TYR A 566 -12.74 -15.45 1.32
N ALA A 567 -12.29 -16.01 2.45
CA ALA A 567 -13.15 -16.71 3.39
C ALA A 567 -14.25 -15.84 4.04
N SER A 568 -14.04 -14.52 4.12
CA SER A 568 -15.02 -13.58 4.69
C SER A 568 -16.04 -13.09 3.64
N ALA A 569 -15.88 -13.47 2.40
CA ALA A 569 -16.71 -13.01 1.28
C ALA A 569 -18.04 -13.79 1.15
N GLU A 570 -18.27 -14.83 1.95
CA GLU A 570 -19.45 -15.69 1.89
C GLU A 570 -20.77 -14.90 1.98
N ARG A 571 -20.81 -13.82 2.77
CA ARG A 571 -21.98 -12.92 2.87
C ARG A 571 -22.29 -12.12 1.60
N PHE A 572 -21.29 -11.93 0.71
CA PHE A 572 -21.46 -11.21 -0.56
C PHE A 572 -21.86 -12.15 -1.72
N THR A 573 -21.82 -13.46 -1.49
CA THR A 573 -22.05 -14.46 -2.53
C THR A 573 -23.52 -14.74 -2.75
N ARG A 574 -24.37 -14.58 -1.72
CA ARG A 574 -25.80 -14.88 -1.78
C ARG A 574 -26.53 -14.00 -2.80
N ASP A 575 -26.22 -12.70 -2.80
CA ASP A 575 -26.80 -11.74 -3.75
C ASP A 575 -26.25 -11.97 -5.17
N GLY A 576 -24.96 -12.30 -5.31
CA GLY A 576 -24.34 -12.60 -6.59
C GLY A 576 -24.91 -13.85 -7.27
N ARG A 577 -25.28 -14.87 -6.50
CA ARG A 577 -25.89 -16.08 -7.05
C ARG A 577 -27.26 -15.80 -7.67
N SER A 578 -28.10 -14.99 -7.02
CA SER A 578 -29.42 -14.62 -7.55
C SER A 578 -29.33 -13.92 -8.91
N VAL A 579 -28.29 -13.07 -9.11
CA VAL A 579 -28.05 -12.38 -10.40
C VAL A 579 -27.68 -13.38 -11.51
N VAL A 580 -26.80 -14.35 -11.19
CA VAL A 580 -26.43 -15.39 -12.15
C VAL A 580 -27.63 -16.28 -12.50
N ASP A 581 -28.39 -16.72 -11.50
CA ASP A 581 -29.59 -17.58 -11.70
C ASP A 581 -30.63 -16.85 -12.56
N GLN A 582 -30.85 -15.56 -12.37
CA GLN A 582 -31.73 -14.74 -13.20
C GLN A 582 -31.25 -14.69 -14.66
N ALA A 583 -29.95 -14.46 -14.90
CA ALA A 583 -29.38 -14.43 -16.24
C ALA A 583 -29.51 -15.80 -16.96
N ILE A 584 -29.22 -16.90 -16.25
CA ILE A 584 -29.37 -18.26 -16.76
C ILE A 584 -30.84 -18.55 -17.16
N ASN A 585 -31.78 -18.24 -16.26
CA ASN A 585 -33.19 -18.49 -16.50
C ASN A 585 -33.72 -17.69 -17.69
N GLN A 586 -33.26 -16.46 -17.86
CA GLN A 586 -33.64 -15.61 -18.97
C GLN A 586 -33.09 -16.14 -20.31
N ALA A 587 -31.81 -16.52 -20.35
CA ALA A 587 -31.15 -17.04 -21.55
C ALA A 587 -31.78 -18.42 -21.94
N ARG A 588 -32.11 -19.28 -20.98
CA ARG A 588 -32.80 -20.55 -21.21
C ARG A 588 -34.20 -20.36 -21.76
N ARG A 589 -34.97 -19.34 -21.31
CA ARG A 589 -36.28 -18.99 -21.87
C ARG A 589 -36.21 -18.63 -23.36
N GLN A 590 -35.05 -18.14 -23.80
CA GLN A 590 -34.77 -17.80 -25.20
C GLN A 590 -34.17 -18.98 -26.00
N GLY A 591 -34.12 -20.18 -25.41
CA GLY A 591 -33.65 -21.42 -26.06
C GLY A 591 -32.13 -21.59 -26.13
N LEU A 592 -31.35 -20.79 -25.35
CA LEU A 592 -29.90 -20.84 -25.39
C LEU A 592 -29.31 -21.87 -24.43
N ALA A 593 -28.26 -22.59 -24.90
CA ALA A 593 -27.44 -23.41 -24.03
C ALA A 593 -26.61 -22.49 -23.10
N THR A 594 -26.93 -22.52 -21.80
CA THR A 594 -26.42 -21.53 -20.85
C THR A 594 -25.74 -22.17 -19.65
N SER A 595 -24.57 -21.67 -19.30
CA SER A 595 -23.83 -21.95 -18.06
C SER A 595 -23.74 -20.68 -17.18
N GLY A 596 -23.56 -20.89 -15.88
CA GLY A 596 -23.40 -19.85 -14.91
C GLY A 596 -22.07 -19.92 -14.19
N LEU A 597 -21.45 -18.77 -13.98
CA LEU A 597 -20.18 -18.66 -13.28
C LEU A 597 -20.21 -17.50 -12.27
N LEU A 598 -19.95 -17.81 -11.00
CA LEU A 598 -19.78 -16.82 -9.94
C LEU A 598 -18.34 -16.81 -9.51
N ARG A 599 -17.70 -15.68 -9.65
CA ARG A 599 -16.30 -15.47 -9.25
C ARG A 599 -16.16 -14.40 -8.17
N LEU A 600 -15.21 -14.62 -7.27
CA LEU A 600 -14.70 -13.60 -6.37
C LEU A 600 -13.44 -13.00 -6.97
N SER A 601 -13.38 -11.69 -7.07
CA SER A 601 -12.18 -11.03 -7.58
C SER A 601 -11.97 -9.67 -6.92
N ARG A 602 -10.71 -9.29 -6.81
CA ARG A 602 -10.30 -7.94 -6.40
C ARG A 602 -10.29 -6.95 -7.57
N SER A 603 -10.24 -7.46 -8.80
CA SER A 603 -10.34 -6.70 -10.05
C SER A 603 -11.33 -7.39 -10.99
N PRO A 604 -12.57 -6.91 -11.08
CA PRO A 604 -13.59 -7.50 -11.94
C PRO A 604 -13.19 -7.57 -13.41
N GLY A 605 -12.54 -6.52 -13.94
CA GLY A 605 -12.09 -6.49 -15.33
C GLY A 605 -11.04 -7.58 -15.62
N GLN A 606 -10.09 -7.80 -14.71
CA GLN A 606 -9.11 -8.86 -14.85
C GLN A 606 -9.78 -10.26 -14.81
N SER A 607 -10.72 -10.46 -13.91
CA SER A 607 -11.48 -11.72 -13.82
C SER A 607 -12.25 -12.04 -15.10
N ILE A 608 -12.82 -11.04 -15.75
CA ILE A 608 -13.48 -11.20 -17.06
C ILE A 608 -12.44 -11.64 -18.12
N VAL A 609 -11.26 -10.99 -18.18
CA VAL A 609 -10.19 -11.35 -19.13
C VAL A 609 -9.67 -12.76 -18.88
N GLU A 610 -9.50 -13.18 -17.63
CA GLU A 610 -9.10 -14.54 -17.25
C GLU A 610 -10.15 -15.55 -17.70
N THR A 611 -11.43 -15.29 -17.46
CA THR A 611 -12.54 -16.17 -17.90
C THR A 611 -12.56 -16.33 -19.42
N ILE A 612 -12.30 -15.25 -20.19
CA ILE A 612 -12.20 -15.30 -21.65
C ILE A 612 -11.12 -16.30 -22.08
N ARG A 613 -9.96 -16.29 -21.44
CA ARG A 613 -8.84 -17.18 -21.76
C ARG A 613 -9.10 -18.63 -21.35
N GLU A 614 -9.59 -18.84 -20.12
CA GLU A 614 -9.84 -20.17 -19.56
C GLU A 614 -10.94 -20.92 -20.32
N ARG A 615 -12.02 -20.22 -20.69
CA ARG A 615 -13.17 -20.81 -21.38
C ARG A 615 -13.08 -20.73 -22.91
N ASN A 616 -11.98 -20.18 -23.48
CA ASN A 616 -11.84 -19.94 -24.92
C ASN A 616 -13.03 -19.17 -25.49
N ILE A 617 -13.46 -18.11 -24.82
CA ILE A 617 -14.59 -17.27 -25.23
C ILE A 617 -14.27 -16.61 -26.59
N THR A 618 -15.21 -16.67 -27.51
CA THR A 618 -15.09 -16.06 -28.84
C THR A 618 -15.63 -14.64 -28.87
N THR A 619 -16.68 -14.39 -28.10
CA THR A 619 -17.38 -13.09 -28.05
C THR A 619 -17.77 -12.70 -26.63
N LEU A 620 -17.46 -11.47 -26.25
CA LEU A 620 -17.84 -10.85 -24.98
C LEU A 620 -18.95 -9.83 -25.22
N VAL A 621 -20.04 -9.92 -24.46
CA VAL A 621 -21.13 -8.94 -24.45
C VAL A 621 -21.24 -8.35 -23.06
N MET A 622 -20.99 -7.06 -22.90
CA MET A 622 -20.97 -6.38 -21.60
C MET A 622 -21.72 -5.06 -21.63
N GLY A 623 -22.19 -4.60 -20.47
CA GLY A 623 -22.88 -3.33 -20.31
C GLY A 623 -21.91 -2.19 -19.99
N TRP A 624 -22.28 -0.98 -20.41
CA TRP A 624 -21.61 0.24 -20.03
C TRP A 624 -22.18 0.79 -18.71
N GLY A 625 -21.49 0.52 -17.59
CA GLY A 625 -21.92 0.93 -16.23
C GLY A 625 -21.58 2.37 -15.82
N GLY A 626 -21.42 3.31 -16.75
CA GLY A 626 -21.11 4.70 -16.44
C GLY A 626 -22.24 5.46 -15.74
N PRO A 627 -21.95 6.46 -14.90
CA PRO A 627 -22.97 7.27 -14.25
C PRO A 627 -23.81 8.03 -15.27
N ARG A 628 -25.12 7.90 -15.15
CA ARG A 628 -26.13 8.58 -16.04
C ARG A 628 -26.05 10.12 -16.02
N ARG A 629 -25.26 10.74 -15.14
CA ARG A 629 -25.03 12.21 -15.06
C ARG A 629 -23.63 12.50 -14.48
N ALA A 630 -22.64 12.60 -15.33
CA ALA A 630 -21.33 13.09 -14.91
C ALA A 630 -21.12 14.56 -15.32
N ARG A 631 -21.06 15.46 -14.35
CA ARG A 631 -20.88 16.91 -14.51
C ARG A 631 -19.42 17.37 -14.58
N SER A 632 -18.45 16.50 -14.81
CA SER A 632 -17.03 16.88 -14.82
C SER A 632 -16.28 16.34 -16.03
N VAL A 633 -15.32 17.09 -16.55
CA VAL A 633 -14.48 16.77 -17.71
C VAL A 633 -13.67 15.46 -17.52
N ARG A 634 -13.45 15.01 -16.26
CA ARG A 634 -12.81 13.73 -15.91
C ARG A 634 -13.71 12.50 -16.07
N SER A 635 -15.01 12.67 -16.27
CA SER A 635 -15.96 11.57 -16.47
C SER A 635 -16.11 11.11 -17.93
N LEU A 636 -15.30 11.63 -18.81
CA LEU A 636 -15.16 11.22 -20.22
C LEU A 636 -14.45 9.89 -20.42
N VAL A 637 -13.93 9.28 -19.36
CA VAL A 637 -13.26 7.97 -19.42
C VAL A 637 -14.33 6.87 -19.31
N ILE A 638 -14.39 5.98 -20.29
CA ILE A 638 -15.02 4.66 -20.18
C ILE A 638 -14.49 4.06 -18.89
N GLY A 639 -15.33 3.64 -17.94
CA GLY A 639 -14.90 3.23 -16.61
C GLY A 639 -13.68 2.29 -16.64
N THR A 640 -12.77 2.43 -15.67
CA THR A 640 -11.45 1.75 -15.64
C THR A 640 -11.52 0.25 -15.94
N GLU A 641 -12.56 -0.44 -15.49
CA GLU A 641 -12.77 -1.88 -15.71
C GLU A 641 -13.11 -2.21 -17.16
N ILE A 642 -13.96 -1.40 -17.82
CA ILE A 642 -14.33 -1.61 -19.24
C ILE A 642 -13.13 -1.34 -20.14
N ASP A 643 -12.37 -0.29 -19.85
CA ASP A 643 -11.15 0.05 -20.61
C ASP A 643 -10.08 -1.04 -20.45
N HIS A 644 -9.91 -1.58 -19.24
CA HIS A 644 -9.03 -2.72 -18.98
C HIS A 644 -9.44 -3.96 -19.80
N VAL A 645 -10.72 -4.28 -19.83
CA VAL A 645 -11.25 -5.41 -20.61
C VAL A 645 -11.08 -5.17 -22.11
N LEU A 646 -11.44 -3.98 -22.60
CA LEU A 646 -11.28 -3.63 -24.01
C LEU A 646 -9.84 -3.74 -24.51
N ARG A 647 -8.86 -3.42 -23.66
CA ARG A 647 -7.43 -3.53 -24.00
C ARG A 647 -6.92 -4.96 -23.97
N ASN A 648 -7.35 -5.76 -22.97
CA ASN A 648 -6.72 -7.04 -22.64
C ASN A 648 -7.51 -8.27 -23.06
N ALA A 649 -8.76 -8.13 -23.54
CA ALA A 649 -9.57 -9.23 -24.00
C ALA A 649 -9.17 -9.70 -25.41
N ASP A 650 -8.83 -11.01 -25.55
CA ASP A 650 -8.59 -11.71 -26.82
C ASP A 650 -9.88 -12.34 -27.36
N ALA A 651 -10.96 -11.56 -27.40
CA ALA A 651 -12.27 -11.95 -27.95
C ALA A 651 -12.89 -10.77 -28.71
N ASN A 652 -13.85 -11.07 -29.58
CA ASN A 652 -14.72 -10.04 -30.11
C ASN A 652 -15.49 -9.41 -28.95
N THR A 653 -15.51 -8.09 -28.85
CA THR A 653 -16.11 -7.41 -27.68
C THR A 653 -17.22 -6.48 -28.15
N ILE A 654 -18.36 -6.58 -27.50
CA ILE A 654 -19.55 -5.77 -27.74
C ILE A 654 -19.92 -5.11 -26.40
N VAL A 655 -19.98 -3.80 -26.36
CA VAL A 655 -20.35 -3.04 -25.17
C VAL A 655 -21.65 -2.30 -25.46
N LEU A 656 -22.72 -2.63 -24.70
CA LEU A 656 -24.03 -1.99 -24.80
C LEU A 656 -24.10 -0.77 -23.87
N ARG A 657 -24.52 0.35 -24.39
CA ARG A 657 -24.90 1.54 -23.62
C ARG A 657 -26.37 1.86 -23.87
N GLY A 658 -27.11 2.04 -22.79
CA GLY A 658 -28.56 2.22 -22.84
C GLY A 658 -29.30 0.89 -23.04
N ASP A 659 -30.60 0.98 -23.28
CA ASP A 659 -31.43 -0.19 -23.54
C ASP A 659 -31.46 -0.46 -25.05
N LEU A 660 -31.39 -1.76 -25.42
CA LEU A 660 -31.53 -2.16 -26.81
C LEU A 660 -32.97 -1.92 -27.26
N PRO A 661 -33.22 -1.22 -28.38
CA PRO A 661 -34.57 -1.06 -28.91
C PRO A 661 -35.19 -2.42 -29.26
N GLU A 662 -36.48 -2.60 -28.97
CA GLU A 662 -37.21 -3.86 -29.31
C GLU A 662 -37.22 -4.07 -30.82
N ASP A 663 -37.48 -3.04 -31.61
CA ASP A 663 -37.61 -3.06 -33.07
C ASP A 663 -36.77 -1.93 -33.74
N PRO A 664 -35.42 -2.03 -33.77
CA PRO A 664 -34.60 -0.99 -34.39
C PRO A 664 -34.78 -1.00 -35.93
N LYS A 665 -35.37 0.04 -36.48
CA LYS A 665 -35.61 0.21 -37.92
C LYS A 665 -34.50 0.98 -38.63
N HIS A 666 -33.89 1.95 -37.98
CA HIS A 666 -32.79 2.73 -38.52
C HIS A 666 -31.52 2.61 -37.67
N ILE A 667 -30.53 1.90 -38.22
CA ILE A 667 -29.26 1.66 -37.55
C ILE A 667 -28.15 2.40 -38.31
N VAL A 668 -27.37 3.23 -37.60
CA VAL A 668 -26.26 4.00 -38.22
C VAL A 668 -24.92 3.46 -37.76
N ILE A 669 -24.01 3.24 -38.71
CA ILE A 669 -22.66 2.72 -38.46
C ILE A 669 -21.64 3.73 -39.01
N PRO A 670 -20.97 4.53 -38.18
CA PRO A 670 -19.80 5.31 -38.62
C PRO A 670 -18.67 4.39 -39.10
N ALA A 671 -18.38 4.43 -40.40
CA ALA A 671 -17.49 3.48 -41.07
C ALA A 671 -16.23 4.19 -41.59
N ALA A 672 -15.05 3.74 -41.15
CA ALA A 672 -13.76 4.23 -41.57
C ALA A 672 -12.78 3.11 -41.98
N ASN A 673 -12.86 1.95 -41.36
CA ASN A 673 -11.99 0.78 -41.62
C ASN A 673 -12.81 -0.40 -42.11
N PRO A 674 -12.59 -0.93 -43.33
CA PRO A 674 -13.42 -1.98 -43.89
C PRO A 674 -13.56 -3.24 -43.01
N LYS A 675 -12.46 -3.71 -42.39
CA LYS A 675 -12.52 -4.94 -41.55
C LYS A 675 -13.38 -4.78 -40.30
N GLN A 676 -13.28 -3.62 -39.66
CA GLN A 676 -14.09 -3.30 -38.45
C GLN A 676 -15.54 -3.00 -38.83
N SER A 677 -15.74 -2.25 -39.92
CA SER A 677 -17.06 -1.94 -40.47
C SER A 677 -17.80 -3.21 -40.85
N ARG A 678 -17.13 -4.20 -41.46
CA ARG A 678 -17.70 -5.53 -41.77
C ARG A 678 -18.22 -6.22 -40.47
N TYR A 679 -17.45 -6.20 -39.38
CA TYR A 679 -17.90 -6.77 -38.11
C TYR A 679 -19.03 -5.96 -37.49
N ALA A 680 -18.99 -4.64 -37.58
CA ALA A 680 -20.07 -3.76 -37.10
C ALA A 680 -21.38 -4.01 -37.89
N VAL A 681 -21.29 -4.22 -39.20
CA VAL A 681 -22.43 -4.60 -40.06
C VAL A 681 -22.99 -5.97 -39.63
N ALA A 682 -22.14 -6.97 -39.42
CA ALA A 682 -22.60 -8.28 -38.96
C ALA A 682 -23.32 -8.23 -37.59
N VAL A 683 -22.82 -7.42 -36.66
CA VAL A 683 -23.50 -7.19 -35.37
C VAL A 683 -24.82 -6.41 -35.56
N ALA A 684 -24.83 -5.38 -36.40
CA ALA A 684 -26.04 -4.62 -36.70
C ALA A 684 -27.11 -5.48 -37.36
N GLU A 685 -26.77 -6.35 -38.32
CA GLU A 685 -27.70 -7.30 -38.95
C GLU A 685 -28.24 -8.31 -37.94
N ALA A 686 -27.46 -8.77 -37.00
CA ALA A 686 -27.90 -9.68 -35.95
C ALA A 686 -28.98 -9.04 -35.05
N VAL A 687 -28.82 -7.77 -34.67
CA VAL A 687 -29.74 -7.05 -33.76
C VAL A 687 -30.89 -6.35 -34.51
N ALA A 688 -30.77 -6.14 -35.80
CA ALA A 688 -31.78 -5.48 -36.64
C ALA A 688 -33.06 -6.29 -36.73
N SER A 689 -34.17 -5.62 -36.88
CA SER A 689 -35.47 -6.22 -37.18
C SER A 689 -35.67 -6.44 -38.68
N PRO A 690 -36.57 -7.33 -39.11
CA PRO A 690 -36.91 -7.50 -40.53
C PRO A 690 -37.37 -6.17 -41.15
N GLY A 691 -36.81 -5.82 -42.33
CA GLY A 691 -37.12 -4.59 -43.05
C GLY A 691 -36.42 -3.32 -42.49
N SER A 692 -35.44 -3.48 -41.59
CA SER A 692 -34.61 -2.36 -41.11
C SER A 692 -33.66 -1.86 -42.19
N ARG A 693 -33.25 -0.60 -42.05
CA ARG A 693 -32.22 0.05 -42.85
C ARG A 693 -30.97 0.21 -42.01
N ILE A 694 -29.80 -0.27 -42.52
CA ILE A 694 -28.50 -0.02 -41.96
C ILE A 694 -27.80 1.02 -42.83
N GLU A 695 -27.43 2.13 -42.24
CA GLU A 695 -26.76 3.25 -42.92
C GLU A 695 -25.26 3.28 -42.50
N LEU A 696 -24.37 3.06 -43.48
CA LEU A 696 -22.93 3.21 -43.29
C LEU A 696 -22.58 4.69 -43.51
N LEU A 697 -22.25 5.38 -42.41
CA LEU A 697 -21.87 6.79 -42.44
C LEU A 697 -20.36 6.90 -42.70
N HIS A 698 -20.00 7.36 -43.88
CA HIS A 698 -18.62 7.59 -44.30
C HIS A 698 -18.29 9.08 -44.35
N ILE A 699 -17.25 9.52 -43.61
CA ILE A 699 -16.87 10.92 -43.57
C ILE A 699 -15.53 11.11 -44.25
N VAL A 700 -15.48 11.95 -45.27
CA VAL A 700 -14.29 12.31 -46.02
C VAL A 700 -13.98 13.81 -45.90
N ARG A 701 -12.72 14.19 -46.00
CA ARG A 701 -12.29 15.58 -45.82
C ARG A 701 -12.45 16.42 -47.09
N HIS A 702 -12.35 15.78 -48.22
CA HIS A 702 -12.41 16.47 -49.53
C HIS A 702 -13.38 15.78 -50.46
N GLU A 703 -14.13 16.53 -51.24
CA GLU A 703 -15.18 16.06 -52.18
C GLU A 703 -14.58 15.13 -53.28
N LYS A 704 -13.39 15.46 -53.76
CA LYS A 704 -12.68 14.67 -54.79
C LYS A 704 -12.33 13.24 -54.34
N ASP A 705 -12.28 12.97 -53.05
CA ASP A 705 -11.93 11.67 -52.50
C ASP A 705 -13.20 10.85 -52.13
N ALA A 706 -14.40 11.44 -52.29
CA ALA A 706 -15.65 10.85 -51.81
C ALA A 706 -16.00 9.54 -52.55
N GLU A 707 -16.03 9.54 -53.84
CA GLU A 707 -16.40 8.38 -54.66
C GLU A 707 -15.40 7.23 -54.55
N SER A 708 -14.08 7.53 -54.70
CA SER A 708 -13.04 6.51 -54.57
C SER A 708 -12.95 5.87 -53.20
N SER A 709 -13.14 6.68 -52.13
CA SER A 709 -13.12 6.20 -50.75
C SER A 709 -14.38 5.40 -50.41
N GLN A 710 -15.53 5.78 -50.93
CA GLN A 710 -16.79 5.02 -50.80
C GLN A 710 -16.68 3.65 -51.50
N SER A 711 -16.21 3.60 -52.72
CA SER A 711 -16.00 2.37 -53.51
C SER A 711 -15.03 1.43 -52.79
N ALA A 712 -13.92 1.97 -52.28
CA ALA A 712 -12.95 1.19 -51.51
C ALA A 712 -13.57 0.64 -50.20
N LEU A 713 -14.43 1.39 -49.53
CA LEU A 713 -15.13 0.94 -48.30
C LEU A 713 -16.12 -0.18 -48.65
N MET A 714 -16.92 -0.05 -49.71
CA MET A 714 -17.90 -1.05 -50.16
C MET A 714 -17.22 -2.33 -50.60
N ALA A 715 -16.16 -2.25 -51.43
CA ALA A 715 -15.36 -3.38 -51.85
C ALA A 715 -14.74 -4.11 -50.64
N GLY A 716 -14.24 -3.37 -49.67
CA GLY A 716 -13.62 -3.92 -48.45
C GLY A 716 -14.61 -4.60 -47.51
N ILE A 717 -15.91 -4.18 -47.50
CA ILE A 717 -16.97 -4.80 -46.66
C ILE A 717 -17.63 -5.97 -47.38
N PHE A 718 -18.05 -5.80 -48.61
CA PHE A 718 -18.93 -6.74 -49.34
C PHE A 718 -18.24 -7.49 -50.52
N GLY A 719 -17.01 -7.12 -50.87
CA GLY A 719 -16.24 -7.67 -52.01
C GLY A 719 -16.21 -6.73 -53.21
N GLU A 720 -15.25 -6.94 -54.14
CA GLU A 720 -14.98 -6.07 -55.27
C GLU A 720 -16.18 -5.92 -56.24
N GLU A 721 -17.00 -6.96 -56.37
CA GLU A 721 -18.22 -6.92 -57.22
C GLU A 721 -19.30 -5.92 -56.72
N MET A 722 -19.19 -5.46 -55.50
CA MET A 722 -20.13 -4.51 -54.89
C MET A 722 -19.54 -3.11 -54.70
N ALA A 723 -18.36 -2.85 -55.27
CA ALA A 723 -17.63 -1.57 -55.08
C ALA A 723 -18.43 -0.35 -55.55
N ASP A 724 -19.14 -0.48 -56.69
CA ASP A 724 -19.89 0.64 -57.32
C ASP A 724 -21.34 0.75 -56.80
N ARG A 725 -21.76 -0.09 -55.88
CA ARG A 725 -23.13 -0.03 -55.35
C ARG A 725 -23.24 0.87 -54.12
N THR A 726 -24.30 1.67 -54.07
CA THR A 726 -24.65 2.51 -52.92
C THR A 726 -25.48 1.77 -51.90
N SER A 727 -26.07 0.64 -52.24
CA SER A 727 -26.86 -0.22 -51.32
C SER A 727 -26.75 -1.69 -51.67
N VAL A 728 -26.87 -2.56 -50.67
CA VAL A 728 -26.84 -4.02 -50.79
C VAL A 728 -27.94 -4.59 -49.90
N ALA A 729 -28.78 -5.47 -50.50
CA ALA A 729 -29.77 -6.21 -49.75
C ALA A 729 -29.19 -7.49 -49.16
N THR A 730 -29.31 -7.68 -47.84
CA THR A 730 -28.82 -8.92 -47.19
C THR A 730 -29.88 -10.00 -47.24
N GLN A 731 -29.45 -11.28 -47.49
CA GLN A 731 -30.39 -12.42 -47.63
C GLN A 731 -31.05 -12.77 -46.28
N ARG A 732 -30.47 -12.43 -45.14
CA ARG A 732 -30.85 -12.98 -43.84
C ARG A 732 -32.12 -12.39 -43.24
N LYS A 733 -32.54 -11.13 -43.52
CA LYS A 733 -33.77 -10.49 -42.98
C LYS A 733 -34.37 -9.45 -43.91
N ARG A 734 -34.01 -9.46 -45.24
CA ARG A 734 -34.34 -8.38 -46.20
C ARG A 734 -33.96 -6.98 -45.66
N ILE A 735 -32.78 -6.87 -45.13
CA ILE A 735 -32.22 -5.62 -44.61
C ILE A 735 -31.49 -4.91 -45.72
N GLU A 736 -31.78 -3.62 -45.93
CA GLU A 736 -31.04 -2.77 -46.83
C GLU A 736 -29.86 -2.13 -46.13
N VAL A 737 -28.65 -2.34 -46.67
CA VAL A 737 -27.42 -1.67 -46.22
C VAL A 737 -27.05 -0.61 -47.26
N SER A 738 -27.05 0.66 -46.87
CA SER A 738 -26.71 1.80 -47.75
C SER A 738 -25.53 2.57 -47.20
N VAL A 739 -24.78 3.27 -48.11
CA VAL A 739 -23.70 4.15 -47.71
C VAL A 739 -24.09 5.61 -47.92
N ARG A 740 -23.89 6.40 -46.91
CA ARG A 740 -24.03 7.86 -46.96
C ARG A 740 -22.68 8.51 -46.70
N THR A 741 -22.15 9.21 -47.69
CA THR A 741 -20.90 9.94 -47.58
C THR A 741 -21.15 11.40 -47.24
N ILE A 742 -20.44 11.90 -46.23
CA ILE A 742 -20.49 13.31 -45.77
C ILE A 742 -19.09 13.90 -45.93
N VAL A 743 -19.00 15.05 -46.61
CA VAL A 743 -17.75 15.80 -46.74
C VAL A 743 -17.70 16.80 -45.58
N SER A 744 -16.77 16.56 -44.62
CA SER A 744 -16.61 17.44 -43.45
C SER A 744 -15.19 17.33 -42.85
N THR A 745 -14.67 18.49 -42.40
CA THR A 745 -13.45 18.60 -41.63
C THR A 745 -13.66 18.32 -40.14
N HIS A 746 -14.91 18.32 -39.67
CA HIS A 746 -15.33 18.18 -38.26
C HIS A 746 -16.01 16.83 -38.04
N VAL A 747 -15.21 15.75 -38.02
CA VAL A 747 -15.70 14.35 -37.99
C VAL A 747 -16.67 14.07 -36.84
N ILE A 748 -16.35 14.45 -35.59
CA ILE A 748 -17.16 14.15 -34.41
C ILE A 748 -18.53 14.85 -34.43
N PRO A 749 -18.63 16.19 -34.67
CA PRO A 749 -19.91 16.85 -34.79
C PRO A 749 -20.77 16.25 -35.90
N SER A 750 -20.19 15.95 -37.07
CA SER A 750 -20.94 15.36 -38.18
C SER A 750 -21.46 13.96 -37.90
N ILE A 751 -20.74 13.14 -37.13
CA ILE A 751 -21.25 11.85 -36.67
C ILE A 751 -22.47 12.07 -35.74
N ILE A 752 -22.36 12.96 -34.74
CA ILE A 752 -23.42 13.19 -33.77
C ILE A 752 -24.69 13.70 -34.42
N GLU A 753 -24.55 14.64 -35.39
CA GLU A 753 -25.65 15.18 -36.14
C GLU A 753 -26.33 14.11 -37.01
N ALA A 754 -25.56 13.32 -37.76
CA ALA A 754 -26.06 12.27 -38.61
C ALA A 754 -26.70 11.10 -37.85
N THR A 755 -26.33 10.89 -36.60
CA THR A 755 -26.85 9.79 -35.74
C THR A 755 -28.05 10.25 -34.87
N SER A 756 -28.43 11.52 -34.91
CA SER A 756 -29.47 12.07 -34.04
C SER A 756 -30.88 11.44 -34.23
N LEU A 757 -31.16 10.89 -35.41
CA LEU A 757 -32.44 10.22 -35.77
C LEU A 757 -32.30 8.68 -35.82
N ALA A 758 -31.17 8.13 -35.43
CA ALA A 758 -30.97 6.69 -35.44
C ALA A 758 -31.60 6.04 -34.21
N ASP A 759 -32.27 4.89 -34.40
CA ASP A 759 -32.78 4.06 -33.31
C ASP A 759 -31.62 3.40 -32.53
N LEU A 760 -30.53 3.05 -33.25
CA LEU A 760 -29.34 2.42 -32.70
C LEU A 760 -28.08 2.86 -33.46
N VAL A 761 -27.04 3.17 -32.73
CA VAL A 761 -25.72 3.46 -33.31
C VAL A 761 -24.75 2.31 -33.00
N VAL A 762 -24.01 1.82 -34.02
CA VAL A 762 -22.99 0.80 -33.85
C VAL A 762 -21.61 1.38 -34.21
N LEU A 763 -20.79 1.57 -33.19
CA LEU A 763 -19.45 2.16 -33.32
C LEU A 763 -18.38 1.09 -33.38
N GLY A 764 -17.58 1.06 -34.45
CA GLY A 764 -16.35 0.25 -34.51
C GLY A 764 -15.20 0.92 -33.74
N SER A 765 -14.55 0.17 -32.85
CA SER A 765 -13.35 0.63 -32.16
C SER A 765 -12.15 0.60 -33.10
N ALA A 766 -11.65 1.74 -33.56
CA ALA A 766 -10.47 1.85 -34.41
C ALA A 766 -9.18 1.47 -33.65
N LYS A 767 -8.17 0.93 -34.37
CA LYS A 767 -6.82 0.76 -33.84
C LYS A 767 -6.18 2.13 -33.66
N GLU A 768 -5.91 2.49 -32.43
CA GLU A 768 -5.20 3.72 -32.11
C GLU A 768 -3.69 3.53 -32.20
N THR A 769 -3.00 4.49 -32.87
CA THR A 769 -1.54 4.59 -32.78
C THR A 769 -1.14 5.15 -31.41
N TRP A 770 0.09 4.84 -30.96
CA TRP A 770 0.64 5.31 -29.66
C TRP A 770 0.51 6.84 -29.45
N LEU A 771 0.67 7.63 -30.51
CA LEU A 771 0.52 9.09 -30.49
C LEU A 771 -0.94 9.55 -30.26
N GLN A 772 -1.92 8.79 -30.76
CA GLN A 772 -3.35 9.07 -30.55
C GLN A 772 -3.83 8.69 -29.16
N ARG A 773 -3.14 7.76 -28.47
CA ARG A 773 -3.41 7.39 -27.06
C ARG A 773 -3.03 8.50 -26.07
N LYS A 774 -2.00 9.31 -26.35
CA LYS A 774 -1.56 10.44 -25.50
C LYS A 774 -2.49 11.65 -25.53
N SER A 775 -3.25 11.83 -26.61
CA SER A 775 -4.16 12.94 -26.78
C SER A 775 -5.61 12.50 -26.50
N PHE A 776 -6.05 12.17 -25.34
CA PHE A 776 -7.42 11.96 -24.80
C PHE A 776 -8.64 12.01 -25.78
N THR A 777 -8.46 11.76 -27.06
CA THR A 777 -9.40 11.97 -28.14
C THR A 777 -9.55 10.74 -29.05
N ALA A 778 -9.79 9.57 -28.44
CA ALA A 778 -10.29 8.45 -29.21
C ALA A 778 -11.65 8.80 -29.79
N LEU A 779 -11.80 8.78 -31.12
CA LEU A 779 -13.04 9.14 -31.83
C LEU A 779 -14.25 8.43 -31.23
N HIS A 780 -14.14 7.13 -30.96
CA HIS A 780 -15.24 6.32 -30.44
C HIS A 780 -15.62 6.67 -29.00
N THR A 781 -14.64 7.03 -28.12
CA THR A 781 -14.93 7.48 -26.76
C THR A 781 -15.60 8.85 -26.74
N THR A 782 -15.16 9.75 -27.60
CA THR A 782 -15.74 11.10 -27.67
C THR A 782 -17.14 11.08 -28.27
N VAL A 783 -17.40 10.30 -29.32
CA VAL A 783 -18.74 10.09 -29.86
C VAL A 783 -19.64 9.42 -28.82
N ALA A 784 -19.17 8.35 -28.20
CA ALA A 784 -19.93 7.65 -27.16
C ALA A 784 -20.25 8.50 -25.94
N SER A 785 -19.43 9.50 -25.58
CA SER A 785 -19.69 10.40 -24.46
C SER A 785 -20.69 11.50 -24.77
N ARG A 786 -20.85 11.88 -26.04
CA ARG A 786 -21.70 13.00 -26.49
C ARG A 786 -23.04 12.55 -27.11
N TYR A 787 -23.14 11.28 -27.51
CA TYR A 787 -24.37 10.71 -28.05
C TYR A 787 -25.20 10.17 -26.90
N ASP A 788 -26.48 10.55 -26.80
CA ASP A 788 -27.35 10.19 -25.68
C ASP A 788 -28.26 8.98 -25.97
N GLY A 789 -28.32 8.49 -27.20
CA GLY A 789 -29.14 7.34 -27.61
C GLY A 789 -28.49 5.97 -27.33
N PRO A 790 -29.22 4.86 -27.69
CA PRO A 790 -28.70 3.52 -27.60
C PRO A 790 -27.47 3.31 -28.49
N LEU A 791 -26.44 2.65 -27.94
CA LEU A 791 -25.16 2.51 -28.59
C LEU A 791 -24.56 1.11 -28.36
N LEU A 792 -24.06 0.49 -29.43
CA LEU A 792 -23.19 -0.68 -29.37
C LEU A 792 -21.78 -0.29 -29.80
N LEU A 793 -20.81 -0.43 -28.89
CA LEU A 793 -19.39 -0.31 -29.24
C LEU A 793 -18.85 -1.71 -29.55
N VAL A 794 -18.31 -1.89 -30.75
CA VAL A 794 -17.83 -3.19 -31.23
C VAL A 794 -16.33 -3.18 -31.50
N LYS A 795 -15.62 -4.21 -31.02
CA LYS A 795 -14.19 -4.43 -31.22
C LYS A 795 -13.96 -5.83 -31.78
N LEU A 796 -13.31 -5.93 -32.93
CA LEU A 796 -12.91 -7.19 -33.53
C LEU A 796 -11.65 -7.76 -32.82
N ARG A 797 -11.62 -9.07 -32.59
CA ARG A 797 -10.47 -9.81 -32.06
C ARG A 797 -9.21 -9.56 -32.92
N SER A 798 -8.09 -9.26 -32.29
CA SER A 798 -6.79 -9.19 -32.93
C SER A 798 -6.14 -10.58 -32.94
N GLY A 799 -5.60 -11.05 -34.08
CA GLY A 799 -4.97 -12.38 -34.15
C GLY A 799 -3.87 -12.59 -33.10
N ARG A 800 -3.73 -13.81 -32.57
CA ARG A 800 -2.88 -14.17 -31.40
C ARG A 800 -1.44 -13.63 -31.49
N ALA A 801 -0.78 -13.72 -32.65
CA ALA A 801 0.58 -13.23 -32.82
C ALA A 801 0.70 -11.69 -32.71
N ARG A 802 -0.26 -10.96 -33.25
CA ARG A 802 -0.32 -9.49 -33.14
C ARG A 802 -0.71 -9.02 -31.75
N PHE A 803 -1.54 -9.80 -31.05
CA PHE A 803 -1.93 -9.52 -29.68
C PHE A 803 -0.73 -9.65 -28.73
N ALA A 804 0.08 -10.72 -28.86
CA ALA A 804 1.28 -10.93 -28.08
C ALA A 804 2.34 -9.84 -28.34
N THR A 805 2.60 -9.48 -29.62
CA THR A 805 3.51 -8.37 -29.96
C THR A 805 3.01 -7.03 -29.44
N GLN A 806 1.72 -6.80 -29.44
CA GLN A 806 1.14 -5.57 -28.89
C GLN A 806 1.24 -5.49 -27.38
N GLN A 807 1.07 -6.61 -26.66
CA GLN A 807 1.30 -6.67 -25.21
C GLN A 807 2.77 -6.38 -24.84
N VAL A 808 3.72 -6.92 -25.62
CA VAL A 808 5.15 -6.64 -25.42
C VAL A 808 5.47 -5.17 -25.70
N VAL A 809 4.95 -4.62 -26.79
CA VAL A 809 5.13 -3.19 -27.12
C VAL A 809 4.45 -2.29 -26.08
N ASP A 810 3.25 -2.63 -25.63
CA ASP A 810 2.54 -1.90 -24.59
C ASP A 810 3.29 -2.02 -23.23
N PHE A 811 3.89 -3.15 -22.90
CA PHE A 811 4.74 -3.33 -21.73
C PHE A 811 6.00 -2.44 -21.74
N PHE A 812 6.67 -2.32 -22.90
CA PHE A 812 7.87 -1.49 -23.02
C PHE A 812 7.56 0.01 -23.18
N LEU A 813 6.41 0.37 -23.77
CA LEU A 813 6.02 1.75 -24.04
C LEU A 813 5.05 2.34 -23.00
N SER A 814 4.31 1.53 -22.25
CA SER A 814 3.47 1.96 -21.12
C SER A 814 4.30 2.15 -19.85
N ARG A 815 5.35 2.96 -19.92
CA ARG A 815 5.96 3.61 -18.76
C ARG A 815 5.12 4.85 -18.38
N GLU A 816 3.83 4.67 -18.16
CA GLU A 816 3.05 5.64 -17.40
C GLU A 816 2.47 4.90 -16.20
N PRO A 817 2.66 5.42 -14.98
CA PRO A 817 1.97 4.89 -13.83
C PRO A 817 0.47 5.01 -14.10
N GLU A 818 -0.26 3.91 -13.94
CA GLU A 818 -1.71 3.96 -13.86
C GLU A 818 -2.06 4.91 -12.70
N ALA A 819 -2.43 6.15 -13.04
CA ALA A 819 -2.87 7.16 -12.11
C ALA A 819 -4.31 6.87 -11.65
#